data_c9ea88677fe80d1e23e7f82e5b239b5d
#
_entry.id   c9ea88677fe80d1e23e7f82e5b239b5d
#
_cell.length_a   1.000
_cell.length_b   1.000
_cell.length_c   1.000
_cell.angle_alpha   90.00
_cell.angle_beta   90.00
_cell.angle_gamma   90.00
#
_symmetry.space_group_name_H-M   'P 1'
#
loop_
_entity.id
_entity.type
_entity.pdbx_description
1 polymer ?
#
loop_
_entity_poly.entity_id
_entity_poly.type
_entity_poly.pdbx_seq_one_letter_code
_entity_poly.pdbx_strand_id
1 'polypeptide(L)'
;IARIKVGWEGHQLGVKVKADKEKYAIRENAKVAIEVRTPNGKPAAGADVAFAAVDEALLQLSPNKSWELLDAMMGERPLDVLTSTAQMQVVGKRHYGRKALAPGGGGGGDLSGLTREDFRPVLLWKGHVALDSKGRAVVDVPLSDNLSAFRFVAIATDGAQYFGTGETSVRTVQDLGVFAGLPDLVRTGDTYDARFTLRNGTDQPMEVVANATLSPAIATAPPLTVTIPAGGAVPISWSMTAPAQPGALQWTVEAVSKNGRQRDRLVFDQQVEPAVPIETWAASLVRVGPTSSLPIGVPAGALPGGYVDVALAGTLAPPLAGVRDYMAIYPYNCFEQSTSRAIALGDLGRWQALAGALPTYLDKDGLLRYWPNDRLDGSAELTAYVMAVTAANGFAIPEEPKARMIKALQAVVEGRLTRRGYGPYDLRPVRIAALAALARNNASSAQLVAAIDVKPVDMATGTLADWLVAIERTPGVRGAAALRAAAEAELRKRLVYEGTRLDLVDDAKAPWWMMTSGDEMAIKALEAVLGRKGWEEHAGKMMVGVAQRQRRGHWDTTPANAWGAIAVRRFAELYPASAITGVTRIALGGGSAAQSWPLPADAAPLSLPLVSGAMSLKQEGTGNPWAMVSVRAAVPLKEPLDAGYRIKRSVSIVKAANKNRLARGDVIKVRIEIVASAGRTWVVVNDPVPPGATIVGNLGGQSEMLGAQATGSNWQPSYVERGRDSWRGYYGWMPAGTHAVEYVLRLNGSGRFTLPPTRVEAMYSPAIRGQWPNGTMTVAAAAQ
;
A
#
# COMPACT_ATOMS: atom_id res chain seq x y z
N ILE A 1 32.69 -31.62 -17.39
CA ILE A 1 32.44 -30.32 -18.00
C ILE A 1 33.54 -29.37 -17.50
N ALA A 2 34.40 -28.87 -18.41
CA ALA A 2 35.35 -27.82 -18.08
C ALA A 2 34.67 -26.48 -18.24
N ARG A 3 34.70 -25.61 -17.22
CA ARG A 3 34.23 -24.22 -17.29
C ARG A 3 35.41 -23.31 -17.62
N ILE A 4 35.31 -22.60 -18.71
CA ILE A 4 36.24 -21.54 -19.07
C ILE A 4 35.59 -20.22 -18.69
N LYS A 5 36.18 -19.46 -17.81
CA LYS A 5 35.71 -18.13 -17.40
C LYS A 5 36.23 -17.12 -18.44
N VAL A 6 35.30 -16.52 -19.18
CA VAL A 6 35.58 -15.43 -20.12
C VAL A 6 35.19 -14.13 -19.43
N GLY A 7 36.08 -13.15 -19.42
CA GLY A 7 35.80 -11.82 -18.84
C GLY A 7 34.86 -11.00 -19.70
N TRP A 8 34.23 -10.01 -19.08
CA TRP A 8 33.26 -9.14 -19.72
C TRP A 8 33.82 -7.75 -20.09
N GLU A 9 35.13 -7.57 -19.99
CA GLU A 9 35.83 -6.27 -20.18
C GLU A 9 35.51 -5.66 -21.56
N GLY A 10 35.33 -6.50 -22.58
CA GLY A 10 34.93 -6.06 -23.93
C GLY A 10 33.54 -5.44 -24.04
N HIS A 11 32.70 -5.61 -23.02
CA HIS A 11 31.34 -5.09 -22.94
C HIS A 11 31.15 -4.02 -21.85
N GLN A 12 32.22 -3.69 -21.13
CA GLN A 12 32.18 -2.76 -20.00
C GLN A 12 32.41 -1.32 -20.45
N LEU A 13 31.41 -0.44 -20.25
CA LEU A 13 31.57 0.99 -20.36
C LEU A 13 32.40 1.52 -19.16
N GLY A 14 33.36 2.38 -19.45
CA GLY A 14 34.05 3.14 -18.41
C GLY A 14 33.19 4.35 -17.99
N VAL A 15 32.51 4.25 -16.85
CA VAL A 15 31.65 5.34 -16.32
C VAL A 15 32.39 6.00 -15.16
N LYS A 16 32.69 7.30 -15.30
CA LYS A 16 33.26 8.11 -14.22
C LYS A 16 32.24 9.13 -13.75
N VAL A 17 32.04 9.18 -12.43
CA VAL A 17 31.18 10.15 -11.76
C VAL A 17 32.04 10.95 -10.79
N LYS A 18 32.01 12.27 -10.88
CA LYS A 18 32.81 13.14 -10.02
C LYS A 18 31.98 14.36 -9.61
N ALA A 19 31.85 14.57 -8.31
CA ALA A 19 31.30 15.81 -7.77
C ALA A 19 32.37 16.92 -7.74
N ASP A 20 31.94 18.16 -7.82
CA ASP A 20 32.82 19.32 -7.74
C ASP A 20 33.45 19.51 -6.35
N LYS A 21 32.77 18.99 -5.29
CA LYS A 21 33.25 19.00 -3.90
C LYS A 21 33.01 17.62 -3.25
N GLU A 22 33.72 17.33 -2.15
CA GLU A 22 33.46 16.15 -1.30
C GLU A 22 32.51 16.48 -0.14
N LYS A 23 32.49 17.74 0.29
CA LYS A 23 31.67 18.24 1.40
C LYS A 23 30.88 19.46 0.96
N TYR A 24 29.62 19.49 1.34
CA TYR A 24 28.68 20.56 1.04
C TYR A 24 27.94 20.98 2.31
N ALA A 25 27.44 22.22 2.28
CA ALA A 25 26.40 22.64 3.21
C ALA A 25 25.05 22.00 2.83
N ILE A 26 24.13 21.94 3.79
CA ILE A 26 22.72 21.58 3.50
C ILE A 26 22.13 22.55 2.47
N ARG A 27 21.19 22.07 1.63
CA ARG A 27 20.54 22.83 0.54
C ARG A 27 21.49 23.41 -0.51
N GLU A 28 22.75 23.07 -0.48
CA GLU A 28 23.70 23.44 -1.54
C GLU A 28 23.44 22.57 -2.79
N ASN A 29 23.75 23.07 -3.96
CA ASN A 29 23.69 22.31 -5.20
C ASN A 29 25.05 21.68 -5.50
N ALA A 30 25.10 20.35 -5.59
CA ALA A 30 26.27 19.63 -6.04
C ALA A 30 26.28 19.55 -7.57
N LYS A 31 27.41 19.92 -8.19
CA LYS A 31 27.62 19.72 -9.63
C LYS A 31 28.34 18.41 -9.87
N VAL A 32 27.67 17.50 -10.57
CA VAL A 32 28.18 16.14 -10.79
C VAL A 32 28.53 15.98 -12.27
N ALA A 33 29.81 15.83 -12.54
CA ALA A 33 30.32 15.52 -13.88
C ALA A 33 30.25 14.00 -14.11
N ILE A 34 29.69 13.60 -15.23
CA ILE A 34 29.61 12.23 -15.72
C ILE A 34 30.44 12.14 -17.00
N GLU A 35 31.26 11.12 -17.12
CA GLU A 35 32.01 10.82 -18.35
C GLU A 35 31.87 9.32 -18.65
N VAL A 36 31.42 9.02 -19.88
CA VAL A 36 31.20 7.64 -20.35
C VAL A 36 32.13 7.35 -21.52
N ARG A 37 32.89 6.27 -21.43
CA ARG A 37 33.82 5.79 -22.49
C ARG A 37 33.52 4.34 -22.85
N THR A 38 33.67 4.05 -24.11
CA THR A 38 33.64 2.67 -24.62
C THR A 38 34.81 1.85 -24.08
N PRO A 39 34.82 0.50 -24.18
CA PRO A 39 35.94 -0.33 -23.77
C PRO A 39 37.28 0.06 -24.43
N ASN A 40 37.20 0.64 -25.64
CA ASN A 40 38.37 1.10 -26.40
C ASN A 40 38.83 2.52 -26.01
N GLY A 41 38.27 3.10 -24.93
CA GLY A 41 38.61 4.42 -24.42
C GLY A 41 38.04 5.61 -25.20
N LYS A 42 37.27 5.39 -26.27
CA LYS A 42 36.61 6.45 -27.04
C LYS A 42 35.40 7.02 -26.27
N PRO A 43 35.01 8.29 -26.49
CA PRO A 43 33.79 8.84 -25.96
C PRO A 43 32.55 8.04 -26.39
N ALA A 44 31.65 7.68 -25.47
CA ALA A 44 30.39 7.00 -25.74
C ALA A 44 29.26 8.02 -25.88
N ALA A 45 29.32 8.90 -26.88
CA ALA A 45 28.35 9.99 -27.04
C ALA A 45 26.91 9.53 -27.33
N GLY A 46 26.72 8.29 -27.81
CA GLY A 46 25.40 7.68 -28.04
C GLY A 46 24.85 6.87 -26.88
N ALA A 47 25.59 6.79 -25.76
CA ALA A 47 25.14 6.01 -24.62
C ALA A 47 23.98 6.68 -23.89
N ASP A 48 23.04 5.85 -23.44
CA ASP A 48 21.93 6.26 -22.57
C ASP A 48 22.42 6.19 -21.10
N VAL A 49 22.18 7.24 -20.33
CA VAL A 49 22.62 7.32 -18.94
C VAL A 49 21.42 7.60 -18.03
N ALA A 50 21.20 6.73 -17.05
CA ALA A 50 20.33 7.03 -15.91
C ALA A 50 21.19 7.51 -14.75
N PHE A 51 20.67 8.45 -13.95
CA PHE A 51 21.37 9.02 -12.82
C PHE A 51 20.49 9.01 -11.55
N ALA A 52 21.08 8.56 -10.44
CA ALA A 52 20.47 8.55 -9.12
C ALA A 52 21.35 9.27 -8.10
N ALA A 53 20.74 10.04 -7.21
CA ALA A 53 21.36 10.64 -6.04
C ALA A 53 20.58 10.20 -4.79
N VAL A 54 21.19 9.36 -3.94
CA VAL A 54 20.49 8.65 -2.84
C VAL A 54 21.29 8.72 -1.55
N ASP A 55 20.61 8.85 -0.41
CA ASP A 55 21.21 8.76 0.91
C ASP A 55 21.82 7.37 1.14
N GLU A 56 23.09 7.31 1.54
CA GLU A 56 23.80 6.05 1.76
C GLU A 56 23.21 5.23 2.92
N ALA A 57 22.59 5.86 3.90
CA ALA A 57 21.94 5.15 4.99
C ALA A 57 20.78 4.27 4.48
N LEU A 58 20.02 4.77 3.48
CA LEU A 58 18.99 3.96 2.82
C LEU A 58 19.59 2.76 2.10
N LEU A 59 20.71 2.94 1.39
CA LEU A 59 21.37 1.87 0.66
C LEU A 59 22.00 0.81 1.58
N GLN A 60 22.41 1.19 2.79
CA GLN A 60 22.88 0.24 3.81
C GLN A 60 21.73 -0.62 4.36
N LEU A 61 20.54 -0.04 4.50
CA LEU A 61 19.33 -0.76 4.94
C LEU A 61 18.74 -1.65 3.83
N SER A 62 18.79 -1.17 2.59
CA SER A 62 18.25 -1.86 1.41
C SER A 62 19.20 -1.70 0.22
N PRO A 63 20.24 -2.55 0.11
CA PRO A 63 21.20 -2.51 -1.01
C PRO A 63 20.48 -2.69 -2.35
N ASN A 64 20.81 -1.84 -3.31
CA ASN A 64 20.27 -1.92 -4.67
C ASN A 64 21.26 -2.58 -5.63
N LYS A 65 21.09 -3.86 -5.91
CA LYS A 65 21.91 -4.62 -6.85
C LYS A 65 21.54 -4.39 -8.31
N SER A 66 20.41 -3.75 -8.61
CA SER A 66 19.98 -3.49 -9.99
C SER A 66 20.90 -2.49 -10.71
N TRP A 67 21.75 -1.78 -9.99
CA TRP A 67 22.75 -0.88 -10.55
C TRP A 67 23.99 -1.60 -11.11
N GLU A 68 24.23 -2.84 -10.69
CA GLU A 68 25.30 -3.71 -11.23
C GLU A 68 24.85 -4.31 -12.58
N LEU A 69 24.62 -3.42 -13.55
CA LEU A 69 23.93 -3.76 -14.79
C LEU A 69 24.74 -4.74 -15.64
N LEU A 70 26.08 -4.60 -15.67
CA LEU A 70 26.96 -5.52 -16.40
C LEU A 70 26.81 -6.96 -15.90
N ASP A 71 26.85 -7.17 -14.59
CA ASP A 71 26.69 -8.50 -13.97
C ASP A 71 25.27 -9.07 -14.18
N ALA A 72 24.26 -8.20 -14.14
CA ALA A 72 22.88 -8.60 -14.38
C ALA A 72 22.64 -9.03 -15.83
N MET A 73 23.21 -8.31 -16.80
CA MET A 73 23.04 -8.60 -18.23
C MET A 73 23.93 -9.75 -18.71
N MET A 74 25.09 -9.96 -18.07
CA MET A 74 26.06 -11.00 -18.41
C MET A 74 25.97 -12.22 -17.50
N GLY A 75 24.96 -12.33 -16.66
CA GLY A 75 24.73 -13.46 -15.76
C GLY A 75 24.68 -14.82 -16.47
N GLU A 76 25.18 -15.87 -15.83
CA GLU A 76 25.13 -17.25 -16.35
C GLU A 76 23.67 -17.65 -16.64
N ARG A 77 23.39 -18.11 -17.84
CA ARG A 77 22.11 -18.71 -18.21
C ARG A 77 22.16 -20.21 -17.96
N PRO A 78 21.06 -20.85 -17.50
CA PRO A 78 21.00 -22.30 -17.40
C PRO A 78 21.18 -22.93 -18.78
N LEU A 79 21.85 -24.08 -18.83
CA LEU A 79 22.00 -24.85 -20.06
C LEU A 79 20.63 -25.35 -20.53
N ASP A 80 20.28 -25.08 -21.78
CA ASP A 80 19.01 -25.50 -22.37
C ASP A 80 18.91 -27.02 -22.64
N VAL A 81 20.04 -27.74 -22.50
CA VAL A 81 20.10 -29.20 -22.67
C VAL A 81 20.55 -29.83 -21.34
N LEU A 82 19.64 -30.47 -20.63
CA LEU A 82 19.92 -31.29 -19.46
C LEU A 82 20.18 -32.74 -19.89
N THR A 83 21.43 -33.15 -19.96
CA THR A 83 21.79 -34.56 -19.98
C THR A 83 21.96 -35.02 -18.53
N SER A 84 21.02 -35.82 -18.02
CA SER A 84 21.12 -36.42 -16.69
C SER A 84 21.91 -37.73 -16.77
N THR A 85 23.12 -37.74 -16.22
CA THR A 85 23.76 -38.95 -15.73
C THR A 85 23.67 -38.94 -14.21
N ALA A 86 23.14 -40.04 -13.64
CA ALA A 86 22.93 -40.23 -12.22
C ALA A 86 24.23 -40.46 -11.45
N GLN A 87 25.16 -39.52 -11.45
CA GLN A 87 26.34 -39.56 -10.59
C GLN A 87 26.74 -38.14 -10.26
N MET A 88 26.51 -37.77 -9.01
CA MET A 88 27.33 -36.87 -8.17
C MET A 88 26.52 -36.03 -7.21
N GLN A 89 26.34 -36.54 -6.04
CA GLN A 89 26.29 -35.71 -4.83
C GLN A 89 27.72 -35.48 -4.36
N VAL A 90 28.19 -34.24 -4.33
CA VAL A 90 29.30 -33.81 -3.46
C VAL A 90 29.12 -32.36 -3.07
N VAL A 91 29.19 -32.13 -1.77
CA VAL A 91 29.16 -30.85 -1.04
C VAL A 91 30.52 -30.16 -1.11
N GLY A 92 30.54 -28.83 -1.25
CA GLY A 92 31.75 -28.03 -1.15
C GLY A 92 31.56 -26.58 -0.71
N LYS A 93 32.27 -26.21 0.33
CA LYS A 93 32.22 -25.02 1.19
C LYS A 93 32.80 -23.72 0.62
N ARG A 94 32.19 -22.60 1.05
CA ARG A 94 32.63 -21.24 1.52
C ARG A 94 33.96 -20.64 1.14
N HIS A 95 33.97 -19.27 0.96
CA HIS A 95 34.91 -18.39 1.68
C HIS A 95 34.47 -16.91 1.78
N TYR A 96 34.97 -16.24 2.83
CA TYR A 96 34.65 -14.90 3.35
C TYR A 96 35.64 -13.82 2.91
N GLY A 97 35.25 -12.52 3.05
CA GLY A 97 36.20 -11.39 3.06
C GLY A 97 35.58 -10.08 3.57
N ARG A 98 36.16 -9.51 4.61
CA ARG A 98 35.83 -8.25 5.33
C ARG A 98 36.67 -7.06 4.84
N LYS A 99 36.13 -5.79 5.04
CA LYS A 99 36.70 -4.67 5.86
C LYS A 99 36.04 -3.33 5.50
N ALA A 100 35.69 -2.50 6.32
CA ALA A 100 36.05 -1.68 7.50
C ALA A 100 36.49 -0.24 7.11
N LEU A 101 35.88 0.72 7.83
CA LEU A 101 35.91 2.18 7.69
C LEU A 101 37.08 2.88 8.39
N ALA A 102 37.36 4.14 7.97
CA ALA A 102 38.05 5.13 8.79
C ALA A 102 37.43 6.55 8.61
N PRO A 103 37.46 7.42 9.62
CA PRO A 103 36.72 8.71 9.64
C PRO A 103 37.63 9.91 9.31
N GLY A 104 36.98 11.03 8.92
CA GLY A 104 37.68 12.30 8.76
C GLY A 104 36.73 13.48 8.62
N GLY A 105 37.02 14.54 9.35
CA GLY A 105 36.20 15.66 9.64
C GLY A 105 36.31 16.92 8.77
N GLY A 106 35.39 17.75 8.89
CA GLY A 106 35.23 19.15 9.15
C GLY A 106 35.55 20.21 8.12
N GLY A 107 34.59 21.11 7.92
CA GLY A 107 34.76 22.41 7.30
C GLY A 107 33.43 23.13 7.19
N GLY A 108 33.17 24.12 8.09
CA GLY A 108 31.89 24.79 8.20
C GLY A 108 31.81 26.10 7.46
N GLY A 109 30.64 26.39 6.95
CA GLY A 109 30.17 27.71 6.56
C GLY A 109 29.05 28.16 7.52
N ASP A 110 28.97 29.43 7.78
CA ASP A 110 27.97 30.01 8.67
C ASP A 110 26.55 29.89 8.05
N LEU A 111 25.74 29.00 8.61
CA LEU A 111 24.34 28.75 8.21
C LEU A 111 23.37 29.07 9.34
N SER A 112 23.68 30.13 10.14
CA SER A 112 22.86 30.60 11.24
C SER A 112 21.46 31.01 10.75
N GLY A 113 20.46 30.17 10.96
CA GLY A 113 19.06 30.53 10.74
C GLY A 113 18.23 29.60 9.84
N LEU A 114 18.82 28.58 9.23
CA LEU A 114 18.06 27.61 8.43
C LEU A 114 17.37 26.57 9.31
N THR A 115 16.06 26.39 9.08
CA THR A 115 15.28 25.29 9.66
C THR A 115 15.41 24.07 8.76
N ARG A 116 15.77 22.92 9.32
CA ARG A 116 15.85 21.65 8.60
C ARG A 116 14.51 20.91 8.66
N GLU A 117 13.93 20.63 7.50
CA GLU A 117 12.61 19.99 7.34
C GLU A 117 12.52 19.06 6.12
N ASP A 118 13.44 19.17 5.14
CA ASP A 118 13.51 18.32 3.95
C ASP A 118 14.49 17.15 4.17
N PHE A 119 13.97 15.99 4.50
CA PHE A 119 14.76 14.77 4.77
C PHE A 119 14.56 13.68 3.71
N ARG A 120 14.33 14.07 2.45
CA ARG A 120 14.18 13.12 1.34
C ARG A 120 15.43 12.27 1.19
N PRO A 121 15.31 10.91 1.22
CA PRO A 121 16.45 10.02 1.04
C PRO A 121 16.87 9.87 -0.44
N VAL A 122 15.96 10.16 -1.38
CA VAL A 122 16.24 10.21 -2.82
C VAL A 122 16.18 11.66 -3.26
N LEU A 123 17.35 12.24 -3.54
CA LEU A 123 17.48 13.65 -3.92
C LEU A 123 17.06 13.88 -5.36
N LEU A 124 17.49 12.99 -6.25
CA LEU A 124 17.27 13.10 -7.68
C LEU A 124 17.24 11.71 -8.32
N TRP A 125 16.31 11.53 -9.25
CA TRP A 125 16.29 10.43 -10.19
C TRP A 125 16.05 10.97 -11.59
N LYS A 126 16.97 10.68 -12.52
CA LYS A 126 16.80 10.98 -13.94
C LYS A 126 16.96 9.69 -14.74
N GLY A 127 15.91 9.25 -15.42
CA GLY A 127 15.94 8.06 -16.27
C GLY A 127 16.77 8.25 -17.55
N HIS A 128 16.98 9.51 -17.97
CA HIS A 128 17.77 9.86 -19.13
C HIS A 128 18.59 11.13 -18.88
N VAL A 129 19.90 11.06 -19.09
CA VAL A 129 20.86 12.17 -19.10
C VAL A 129 21.58 12.16 -20.43
N ALA A 130 21.36 13.18 -21.27
CA ALA A 130 22.00 13.31 -22.55
C ALA A 130 23.49 13.62 -22.41
N LEU A 131 24.34 12.87 -23.12
CA LEU A 131 25.77 13.10 -23.21
C LEU A 131 26.12 14.01 -24.38
N ASP A 132 27.16 14.82 -24.24
CA ASP A 132 27.75 15.60 -25.33
C ASP A 132 28.59 14.71 -26.30
N SER A 133 29.10 15.31 -27.39
CA SER A 133 29.94 14.60 -28.37
C SER A 133 31.25 14.03 -27.79
N LYS A 134 31.61 14.43 -26.58
CA LYS A 134 32.77 13.92 -25.83
C LYS A 134 32.41 12.86 -24.82
N GLY A 135 31.13 12.41 -24.79
CA GLY A 135 30.64 11.44 -23.85
C GLY A 135 30.48 11.98 -22.42
N ARG A 136 30.16 13.28 -22.26
CA ARG A 136 30.12 13.95 -20.97
C ARG A 136 28.79 14.62 -20.72
N ALA A 137 28.41 14.70 -19.43
CA ALA A 137 27.28 15.47 -18.95
C ALA A 137 27.58 16.08 -17.58
N VAL A 138 26.84 17.11 -17.22
CA VAL A 138 26.84 17.67 -15.86
C VAL A 138 25.42 17.65 -15.34
N VAL A 139 25.25 17.12 -14.12
CA VAL A 139 23.97 17.07 -13.44
C VAL A 139 24.04 17.92 -12.16
N ASP A 140 23.11 18.85 -12.01
CA ASP A 140 22.92 19.59 -10.76
C ASP A 140 22.02 18.79 -9.81
N VAL A 141 22.53 18.55 -8.60
CA VAL A 141 21.83 17.78 -7.55
C VAL A 141 21.55 18.70 -6.37
N PRO A 142 20.30 19.11 -6.15
CA PRO A 142 19.93 19.86 -4.95
C PRO A 142 20.00 18.95 -3.73
N LEU A 143 20.87 19.28 -2.79
CA LEU A 143 21.02 18.53 -1.53
C LEU A 143 19.88 18.88 -0.57
N SER A 144 19.42 17.88 0.18
CA SER A 144 18.39 18.04 1.21
C SER A 144 18.97 18.56 2.53
N ASP A 145 18.14 18.62 3.55
CA ASP A 145 18.53 19.01 4.90
C ASP A 145 19.19 17.86 5.71
N ASN A 146 19.34 16.67 5.11
CA ASN A 146 20.01 15.57 5.76
C ASN A 146 21.51 15.85 5.95
N LEU A 147 22.00 15.68 7.18
CA LEU A 147 23.43 15.63 7.49
C LEU A 147 23.94 14.20 7.33
N SER A 148 24.15 13.78 6.10
CA SER A 148 24.40 12.39 5.71
C SER A 148 25.48 12.30 4.60
N ALA A 149 25.81 11.07 4.25
CA ALA A 149 26.52 10.78 3.02
C ALA A 149 25.53 10.45 1.91
N PHE A 150 25.72 11.02 0.74
CA PHE A 150 24.91 10.77 -0.44
C PHE A 150 25.75 10.09 -1.51
N ARG A 151 25.20 9.01 -2.09
CA ARG A 151 25.79 8.31 -3.21
C ARG A 151 25.16 8.78 -4.52
N PHE A 152 25.99 9.19 -5.44
CA PHE A 152 25.64 9.56 -6.80
C PHE A 152 26.03 8.44 -7.75
N VAL A 153 25.08 7.87 -8.46
CA VAL A 153 25.28 6.71 -9.32
C VAL A 153 24.83 7.06 -10.73
N ALA A 154 25.70 6.80 -11.71
CA ALA A 154 25.36 6.87 -13.13
C ALA A 154 25.41 5.44 -13.72
N ILE A 155 24.32 5.04 -14.37
CA ILE A 155 24.17 3.73 -15.01
C ILE A 155 24.10 4.00 -16.50
N ALA A 156 25.03 3.48 -17.27
CA ALA A 156 25.16 3.73 -18.70
C ALA A 156 24.92 2.46 -19.52
N THR A 157 24.22 2.62 -20.65
CA THR A 157 24.05 1.59 -21.69
C THR A 157 24.34 2.16 -23.05
N ASP A 158 24.99 1.40 -23.94
CA ASP A 158 25.14 1.75 -25.35
C ASP A 158 24.66 0.59 -26.19
N GLY A 159 23.43 0.75 -26.71
CA GLY A 159 22.67 -0.34 -27.32
C GLY A 159 22.44 -1.51 -26.36
N ALA A 160 22.42 -2.73 -26.91
CA ALA A 160 22.26 -3.97 -26.15
C ALA A 160 23.59 -4.68 -25.84
N GLN A 161 24.73 -4.02 -26.06
CA GLN A 161 26.05 -4.66 -26.01
C GLN A 161 26.97 -4.12 -24.94
N TYR A 162 26.80 -2.87 -24.52
CA TYR A 162 27.72 -2.22 -23.60
C TYR A 162 26.98 -1.69 -22.38
N PHE A 163 27.53 -2.00 -21.21
CA PHE A 163 26.93 -1.66 -19.93
C PHE A 163 27.99 -1.18 -18.95
N GLY A 164 27.67 -0.23 -18.11
CA GLY A 164 28.60 0.24 -17.08
C GLY A 164 27.92 1.04 -16.00
N THR A 165 28.51 1.03 -14.81
CA THR A 165 28.06 1.81 -13.67
C THR A 165 29.25 2.52 -13.05
N GLY A 166 29.07 3.80 -12.72
CA GLY A 166 30.03 4.59 -11.97
C GLY A 166 29.37 5.29 -10.82
N GLU A 167 30.10 5.49 -9.74
CA GLU A 167 29.57 6.14 -8.55
C GLU A 167 30.57 7.07 -7.87
N THR A 168 30.06 8.00 -7.08
CA THR A 168 30.83 8.84 -6.14
C THR A 168 30.00 9.15 -4.92
N SER A 169 30.64 9.44 -3.80
CA SER A 169 29.98 9.80 -2.55
C SER A 169 30.36 11.22 -2.12
N VAL A 170 29.39 11.96 -1.64
CA VAL A 170 29.57 13.28 -1.04
C VAL A 170 28.94 13.34 0.35
N ARG A 171 29.29 14.34 1.16
CA ARG A 171 28.73 14.50 2.50
C ARG A 171 28.22 15.92 2.71
N THR A 172 27.07 16.01 3.37
CA THR A 172 26.60 17.27 3.94
C THR A 172 27.10 17.41 5.37
N VAL A 173 27.60 18.56 5.73
CA VAL A 173 28.22 18.86 7.03
C VAL A 173 27.71 20.16 7.63
N GLN A 174 27.67 20.21 8.96
CA GLN A 174 27.33 21.38 9.77
C GLN A 174 28.06 21.31 11.12
N ASP A 175 28.45 22.46 11.67
CA ASP A 175 29.21 22.54 12.93
C ASP A 175 28.44 22.03 14.13
N LEU A 176 27.14 22.36 14.22
CA LEU A 176 26.20 21.82 15.21
C LEU A 176 25.03 21.17 14.48
N GLY A 177 24.74 19.92 14.78
CA GLY A 177 23.62 19.19 14.17
C GLY A 177 22.69 18.55 15.20
N VAL A 178 21.38 18.67 14.97
CA VAL A 178 20.32 17.99 15.72
C VAL A 178 19.77 16.85 14.87
N PHE A 179 19.72 15.64 15.43
CA PHE A 179 19.18 14.45 14.75
C PHE A 179 18.01 13.90 15.53
N ALA A 180 16.89 13.66 14.86
CA ALA A 180 15.73 13.01 15.43
C ALA A 180 16.00 11.52 15.67
N GLY A 181 15.65 11.02 16.83
CA GLY A 181 15.71 9.62 17.22
C GLY A 181 14.45 9.16 17.95
N LEU A 182 13.35 9.94 17.83
CA LEU A 182 12.05 9.56 18.34
C LEU A 182 11.26 8.74 17.29
N PRO A 183 10.25 7.96 17.71
CA PRO A 183 9.38 7.24 16.78
C PRO A 183 8.59 8.22 15.90
N ASP A 184 8.52 7.98 14.59
CA ASP A 184 7.67 8.76 13.64
C ASP A 184 6.18 8.53 13.89
N LEU A 185 5.82 7.44 14.58
CA LEU A 185 4.45 7.10 14.91
C LEU A 185 4.38 6.62 16.36
N VAL A 186 3.39 7.13 17.10
CA VAL A 186 2.99 6.67 18.45
C VAL A 186 1.47 6.53 18.49
N ARG A 187 0.95 5.88 19.52
CA ARG A 187 -0.50 5.75 19.70
C ARG A 187 -0.97 6.59 20.87
N THR A 188 -2.23 7.02 20.81
CA THR A 188 -2.86 7.81 21.88
C THR A 188 -2.63 7.14 23.24
N GLY A 189 -2.08 7.89 24.19
CA GLY A 189 -1.76 7.41 25.55
C GLY A 189 -0.47 6.61 25.70
N ASP A 190 0.31 6.37 24.62
CA ASP A 190 1.66 5.81 24.74
C ASP A 190 2.56 6.74 25.52
N THR A 191 3.43 6.19 26.38
CA THR A 191 4.50 6.95 27.02
C THR A 191 5.84 6.58 26.40
N TYR A 192 6.67 7.57 26.09
CA TYR A 192 7.92 7.35 25.36
C TYR A 192 8.96 8.43 25.65
N ASP A 193 10.23 8.08 25.44
CA ASP A 193 11.32 9.05 25.44
C ASP A 193 11.49 9.63 24.05
N ALA A 194 11.12 10.91 23.89
CA ALA A 194 11.38 11.68 22.67
C ALA A 194 12.87 12.03 22.63
N ARG A 195 13.63 11.25 21.86
CA ARG A 195 15.08 11.34 21.82
C ARG A 195 15.56 12.13 20.61
N PHE A 196 16.63 12.91 20.87
CA PHE A 196 17.40 13.58 19.83
C PHE A 196 18.88 13.38 20.12
N THR A 197 19.71 13.53 19.11
CA THR A 197 21.17 13.48 19.24
C THR A 197 21.73 14.83 18.77
N LEU A 198 22.50 15.47 19.62
CA LEU A 198 23.25 16.67 19.29
C LEU A 198 24.67 16.25 18.88
N ARG A 199 25.13 16.72 17.73
CA ARG A 199 26.46 16.45 17.21
C ARG A 199 27.25 17.74 17.06
N ASN A 200 28.48 17.72 17.57
CA ASN A 200 29.46 18.76 17.36
C ASN A 200 30.42 18.33 16.23
N GLY A 201 30.42 19.07 15.13
CA GLY A 201 31.30 18.85 13.98
C GLY A 201 32.65 19.58 14.06
N THR A 202 32.85 20.39 15.13
CA THR A 202 34.07 21.19 15.33
C THR A 202 35.14 20.41 16.12
N ASP A 203 36.34 20.93 16.16
CA ASP A 203 37.50 20.38 16.87
C ASP A 203 37.60 20.83 18.33
N GLN A 204 36.63 21.62 18.83
CA GLN A 204 36.57 22.11 20.21
C GLN A 204 35.27 21.61 20.91
N PRO A 205 35.30 21.35 22.22
CA PRO A 205 34.09 21.05 22.97
C PRO A 205 33.09 22.22 22.90
N MET A 206 31.78 21.90 22.85
CA MET A 206 30.72 22.86 22.68
C MET A 206 29.65 22.70 23.76
N GLU A 207 29.40 23.77 24.54
CA GLU A 207 28.26 23.81 25.44
C GLU A 207 27.05 24.31 24.66
N VAL A 208 25.95 23.53 24.68
CA VAL A 208 24.75 23.75 23.86
C VAL A 208 23.51 23.74 24.74
N VAL A 209 22.62 24.68 24.49
CA VAL A 209 21.26 24.69 25.04
C VAL A 209 20.30 24.20 23.96
N ALA A 210 19.56 23.16 24.28
CA ALA A 210 18.52 22.60 23.40
C ALA A 210 17.13 22.91 23.95
N ASN A 211 16.27 23.48 23.10
CA ASN A 211 14.86 23.78 23.38
C ASN A 211 13.98 22.95 22.44
N ALA A 212 12.85 22.46 22.93
CA ALA A 212 11.85 21.84 22.08
C ALA A 212 10.48 22.47 22.29
N THR A 213 9.76 22.69 21.18
CA THR A 213 8.37 23.11 21.17
C THR A 213 7.54 22.13 20.34
N LEU A 214 6.28 21.96 20.73
CA LEU A 214 5.34 21.04 20.10
C LEU A 214 4.13 21.81 19.59
N SER A 215 3.64 21.42 18.42
CA SER A 215 2.39 21.95 17.86
C SER A 215 1.49 20.76 17.46
N PRO A 216 0.27 20.66 18.02
CA PRO A 216 -0.28 21.48 19.10
C PRO A 216 0.52 21.36 20.41
N ALA A 217 0.48 22.40 21.25
CA ALA A 217 1.17 22.43 22.55
C ALA A 217 0.47 21.49 23.55
N ILE A 218 1.01 20.28 23.70
CA ILE A 218 0.45 19.23 24.55
C ILE A 218 1.21 19.01 25.87
N ALA A 219 2.48 19.43 25.90
CA ALA A 219 3.36 19.32 27.06
C ALA A 219 4.50 20.33 26.99
N THR A 220 5.12 20.57 28.12
CA THR A 220 6.34 21.38 28.23
C THR A 220 7.58 20.50 28.09
N ALA A 221 8.50 20.89 27.20
CA ALA A 221 9.82 20.28 27.08
C ALA A 221 10.84 21.28 27.67
N PRO A 222 11.30 21.10 28.92
CA PRO A 222 12.21 22.07 29.56
C PRO A 222 13.54 22.13 28.79
N PRO A 223 14.21 23.30 28.79
CA PRO A 223 15.52 23.44 28.16
C PRO A 223 16.55 22.46 28.75
N LEU A 224 17.37 21.88 27.90
CA LEU A 224 18.46 20.98 28.28
C LEU A 224 19.79 21.60 27.91
N THR A 225 20.70 21.69 28.88
CA THR A 225 22.09 22.14 28.64
C THR A 225 23.03 20.95 28.69
N VAL A 226 23.81 20.79 27.63
CA VAL A 226 24.78 19.68 27.54
C VAL A 226 26.10 20.17 26.93
N THR A 227 27.20 19.51 27.33
CA THR A 227 28.51 19.72 26.70
C THR A 227 28.79 18.58 25.73
N ILE A 228 29.02 18.92 24.46
CA ILE A 228 29.31 17.98 23.39
C ILE A 228 30.83 17.99 23.15
N PRO A 229 31.53 16.84 23.29
CA PRO A 229 32.97 16.77 22.98
C PRO A 229 33.26 17.16 21.51
N ALA A 230 34.50 17.58 21.25
CA ALA A 230 35.00 17.84 19.91
C ALA A 230 34.77 16.62 18.98
N GLY A 231 34.15 16.82 17.84
CA GLY A 231 33.79 15.74 16.88
C GLY A 231 32.79 14.70 17.43
N GLY A 232 32.27 14.91 18.66
CA GLY A 232 31.42 13.97 19.37
C GLY A 232 29.91 14.20 19.18
N ALA A 233 29.14 13.33 19.83
CA ALA A 233 27.67 13.43 19.86
C ALA A 233 27.13 13.04 21.23
N VAL A 234 26.07 13.75 21.68
CA VAL A 234 25.42 13.53 22.96
C VAL A 234 23.93 13.34 22.74
N PRO A 235 23.31 12.24 23.27
CA PRO A 235 21.87 12.07 23.22
C PRO A 235 21.20 12.95 24.29
N ILE A 236 20.05 13.55 23.89
CA ILE A 236 19.12 14.22 24.79
C ILE A 236 17.74 13.59 24.67
N SER A 237 16.89 13.72 25.67
CA SER A 237 15.52 13.19 25.60
C SER A 237 14.57 13.91 26.55
N TRP A 238 13.30 13.95 26.16
CA TRP A 238 12.18 14.37 26.98
C TRP A 238 11.21 13.20 27.13
N SER A 239 10.79 12.90 28.37
CA SER A 239 9.75 11.90 28.60
C SER A 239 8.39 12.47 28.26
N MET A 240 7.65 11.80 27.40
CA MET A 240 6.41 12.28 26.80
C MET A 240 5.27 11.27 26.97
N THR A 241 4.05 11.80 26.97
CA THR A 241 2.83 11.01 26.80
C THR A 241 2.15 11.50 25.51
N ALA A 242 1.85 10.55 24.61
CA ALA A 242 1.14 10.86 23.37
C ALA A 242 -0.27 11.42 23.68
N PRO A 243 -0.72 12.45 22.96
CA PRO A 243 -2.02 13.08 23.20
C PRO A 243 -3.18 12.09 23.04
N ALA A 244 -4.31 12.38 23.71
CA ALA A 244 -5.53 11.61 23.58
C ALA A 244 -6.22 11.77 22.22
N GLN A 245 -5.96 12.88 21.53
CA GLN A 245 -6.49 13.13 20.18
C GLN A 245 -5.47 12.68 19.12
N PRO A 246 -5.90 11.85 18.14
CA PRO A 246 -5.05 11.48 17.02
C PRO A 246 -4.79 12.67 16.10
N GLY A 247 -3.68 12.66 15.37
CA GLY A 247 -3.30 13.70 14.44
C GLY A 247 -1.79 13.84 14.28
N ALA A 248 -1.35 14.87 13.59
CA ALA A 248 0.06 15.21 13.46
C ALA A 248 0.52 16.02 14.68
N LEU A 249 1.68 15.65 15.21
CA LEU A 249 2.38 16.38 16.27
C LEU A 249 3.71 16.84 15.71
N GLN A 250 3.86 18.14 15.51
CA GLN A 250 5.08 18.74 14.98
C GLN A 250 6.03 19.12 16.13
N TRP A 251 7.22 18.58 16.08
CA TRP A 251 8.34 18.92 16.93
C TRP A 251 9.20 19.98 16.27
N THR A 252 9.50 21.05 16.99
CA THR A 252 10.57 21.99 16.62
C THR A 252 11.63 21.95 17.70
N VAL A 253 12.82 21.47 17.35
CA VAL A 253 13.96 21.38 18.27
C VAL A 253 15.04 22.34 17.80
N GLU A 254 15.42 23.28 18.67
CA GLU A 254 16.46 24.25 18.41
C GLU A 254 17.62 24.00 19.38
N ALA A 255 18.82 23.91 18.85
CA ALA A 255 20.06 23.80 19.59
C ALA A 255 20.94 25.02 19.30
N VAL A 256 21.42 25.68 20.34
CA VAL A 256 22.26 26.87 20.22
C VAL A 256 23.47 26.73 21.14
N SER A 257 24.65 26.94 20.57
CA SER A 257 25.88 27.01 21.38
C SER A 257 25.82 28.21 22.34
N LYS A 258 26.43 28.09 23.52
CA LYS A 258 26.42 29.14 24.56
C LYS A 258 26.97 30.48 24.07
N ASN A 259 27.91 30.48 23.12
CA ASN A 259 28.44 31.68 22.49
C ASN A 259 27.55 32.24 21.37
N GLY A 260 26.44 31.56 21.02
CA GLY A 260 25.46 31.95 20.01
C GLY A 260 25.92 31.79 18.55
N ARG A 261 27.13 31.30 18.29
CA ARG A 261 27.69 31.23 16.94
C ARG A 261 27.20 30.00 16.13
N GLN A 262 27.03 28.87 16.80
CA GLN A 262 26.54 27.64 16.15
C GLN A 262 25.10 27.40 16.56
N ARG A 263 24.26 27.16 15.57
CA ARG A 263 22.84 26.94 15.75
C ARG A 263 22.35 25.87 14.75
N ASP A 264 21.41 25.05 15.20
CA ASP A 264 20.64 24.18 14.31
C ASP A 264 19.18 24.14 14.77
N ARG A 265 18.27 24.08 13.82
CA ARG A 265 16.82 23.99 14.07
C ARG A 265 16.24 22.88 13.20
N LEU A 266 15.68 21.87 13.86
CA LEU A 266 15.05 20.70 13.25
C LEU A 266 13.55 20.77 13.44
N VAL A 267 12.79 20.61 12.34
CA VAL A 267 11.34 20.35 12.39
C VAL A 267 11.09 18.90 12.01
N PHE A 268 10.28 18.21 12.80
CA PHE A 268 9.96 16.80 12.63
C PHE A 268 8.48 16.56 12.91
N ASP A 269 7.79 15.90 11.97
CA ASP A 269 6.38 15.53 12.11
C ASP A 269 6.27 14.11 12.63
N GLN A 270 5.61 13.96 13.79
CA GLN A 270 5.28 12.68 14.42
C GLN A 270 3.79 12.40 14.25
N GLN A 271 3.43 11.21 13.83
CA GLN A 271 2.02 10.82 13.72
C GLN A 271 1.53 10.23 15.06
N VAL A 272 0.35 10.66 15.48
CA VAL A 272 -0.37 10.09 16.62
C VAL A 272 -1.60 9.36 16.09
N GLU A 273 -1.60 8.05 16.18
CA GLU A 273 -2.72 7.22 15.77
C GLU A 273 -3.57 6.80 16.98
N PRO A 274 -4.87 6.53 16.80
CA PRO A 274 -5.67 5.99 17.89
C PRO A 274 -5.16 4.60 18.29
N ALA A 275 -5.11 4.33 19.61
CA ALA A 275 -4.79 2.99 20.11
C ALA A 275 -5.82 1.95 19.66
N VAL A 276 -7.10 2.35 19.64
CA VAL A 276 -8.20 1.60 19.06
C VAL A 276 -8.92 2.53 18.08
N PRO A 277 -8.87 2.27 16.75
CA PRO A 277 -9.49 3.15 15.77
C PRO A 277 -11.01 3.11 15.86
N ILE A 278 -11.66 4.25 15.57
CA ILE A 278 -13.10 4.30 15.37
C ILE A 278 -13.40 3.72 13.98
N GLU A 279 -14.14 2.63 13.95
CA GLU A 279 -14.58 1.96 12.71
C GLU A 279 -16.09 2.03 12.56
N THR A 280 -16.60 1.89 11.34
CA THR A 280 -18.03 1.70 11.12
C THR A 280 -18.43 0.30 11.59
N TRP A 281 -19.23 0.27 12.66
CA TRP A 281 -19.71 -0.98 13.25
C TRP A 281 -20.91 -1.54 12.50
N ALA A 282 -21.84 -0.66 12.14
CA ALA A 282 -23.04 -0.99 11.37
C ALA A 282 -23.44 0.18 10.48
N ALA A 283 -24.02 -0.11 9.33
CA ALA A 283 -24.63 0.89 8.46
C ALA A 283 -26.00 0.41 7.96
N SER A 284 -26.94 1.33 7.81
CA SER A 284 -28.30 1.06 7.34
C SER A 284 -28.76 2.13 6.37
N LEU A 285 -29.32 1.71 5.23
CA LEU A 285 -29.97 2.60 4.26
C LEU A 285 -31.46 2.70 4.58
N VAL A 286 -31.97 3.91 4.79
CA VAL A 286 -33.34 4.20 5.16
C VAL A 286 -33.94 5.20 4.19
N ARG A 287 -35.16 4.96 3.72
CA ARG A 287 -35.97 5.96 3.02
C ARG A 287 -36.70 6.83 4.04
N VAL A 288 -36.37 8.12 4.05
CA VAL A 288 -36.94 9.04 5.06
C VAL A 288 -38.30 9.54 4.61
N GLY A 289 -39.32 9.23 5.41
CA GLY A 289 -40.69 9.73 5.24
C GLY A 289 -41.06 10.83 6.25
N PRO A 290 -42.34 11.17 6.36
CA PRO A 290 -42.84 12.11 7.36
C PRO A 290 -42.53 11.67 8.81
N THR A 291 -42.46 10.37 9.04
CA THR A 291 -42.03 9.75 10.30
C THR A 291 -41.29 8.45 9.98
N SER A 292 -40.01 8.39 10.29
CA SER A 292 -39.20 7.17 10.17
C SER A 292 -38.43 6.97 11.47
N SER A 293 -38.21 5.72 11.87
CA SER A 293 -37.48 5.37 13.08
C SER A 293 -36.49 4.22 12.78
N LEU A 294 -35.28 4.31 13.33
CA LEU A 294 -34.25 3.29 13.22
C LEU A 294 -33.68 2.98 14.61
N PRO A 295 -33.65 1.72 15.06
CA PRO A 295 -33.03 1.38 16.32
C PRO A 295 -31.50 1.51 16.21
N ILE A 296 -30.87 2.23 17.12
CA ILE A 296 -29.43 2.39 17.25
C ILE A 296 -28.97 1.64 18.50
N GLY A 297 -27.99 0.76 18.32
CA GLY A 297 -27.32 0.05 19.41
C GLY A 297 -25.88 0.51 19.60
N VAL A 298 -25.44 0.64 20.86
CA VAL A 298 -24.03 0.84 21.20
C VAL A 298 -23.35 -0.53 21.23
N PRO A 299 -22.27 -0.76 20.48
CA PRO A 299 -21.54 -2.02 20.54
C PRO A 299 -21.03 -2.33 21.95
N ALA A 300 -21.11 -3.59 22.35
CA ALA A 300 -20.61 -4.02 23.65
C ALA A 300 -19.10 -3.74 23.76
N GLY A 301 -18.69 -3.08 24.84
CA GLY A 301 -17.29 -2.72 25.07
C GLY A 301 -16.79 -1.52 24.26
N ALA A 302 -17.65 -0.79 23.58
CA ALA A 302 -17.27 0.45 22.89
C ALA A 302 -16.66 1.46 23.86
N LEU A 303 -15.59 2.10 23.45
CA LEU A 303 -14.96 3.20 24.15
C LEU A 303 -15.77 4.49 23.98
N PRO A 304 -15.67 5.46 24.90
CA PRO A 304 -16.29 6.79 24.73
C PRO A 304 -15.82 7.48 23.43
N GLY A 305 -16.66 8.37 22.88
CA GLY A 305 -16.33 9.14 21.68
C GLY A 305 -16.89 8.55 20.37
N GLY A 306 -17.68 7.46 20.46
CA GLY A 306 -18.43 6.97 19.31
C GLY A 306 -19.53 7.96 18.88
N TYR A 307 -19.94 7.89 17.62
CA TYR A 307 -20.96 8.78 17.04
C TYR A 307 -21.77 8.06 15.94
N VAL A 308 -22.88 8.65 15.56
CA VAL A 308 -23.73 8.20 14.47
C VAL A 308 -23.71 9.23 13.36
N ASP A 309 -23.24 8.85 12.17
CA ASP A 309 -23.28 9.68 10.97
C ASP A 309 -24.51 9.37 10.13
N VAL A 310 -25.15 10.41 9.62
CA VAL A 310 -26.28 10.33 8.70
C VAL A 310 -25.94 11.10 7.42
N ALA A 311 -25.64 10.38 6.37
CA ALA A 311 -25.43 10.95 5.04
C ALA A 311 -26.73 10.91 4.25
N LEU A 312 -27.22 12.08 3.83
CA LEU A 312 -28.48 12.24 3.09
C LEU A 312 -28.24 12.25 1.58
N ALA A 313 -29.18 11.72 0.81
CA ALA A 313 -29.18 11.76 -0.64
C ALA A 313 -30.59 11.94 -1.20
N GLY A 314 -30.69 12.73 -2.28
CA GLY A 314 -31.95 12.90 -3.01
C GLY A 314 -32.30 11.75 -3.95
N THR A 315 -31.36 10.87 -4.23
CA THR A 315 -31.51 9.70 -5.09
C THR A 315 -31.34 8.41 -4.31
N LEU A 316 -31.75 7.30 -4.91
CA LEU A 316 -31.44 5.95 -4.40
C LEU A 316 -29.93 5.63 -4.50
N ALA A 317 -29.16 6.38 -5.29
CA ALA A 317 -27.71 6.26 -5.31
C ALA A 317 -27.16 6.58 -3.90
N PRO A 318 -26.65 5.59 -3.14
CA PRO A 318 -26.24 5.84 -1.76
C PRO A 318 -25.06 6.81 -1.69
N PRO A 319 -24.98 7.61 -0.64
CA PRO A 319 -23.80 8.40 -0.38
C PRO A 319 -22.60 7.48 -0.23
N LEU A 320 -21.52 7.77 -0.96
CA LEU A 320 -20.27 6.97 -0.93
C LEU A 320 -19.31 7.41 0.18
N ALA A 321 -19.76 8.18 1.18
CA ALA A 321 -18.90 8.67 2.26
C ALA A 321 -18.17 7.53 2.98
N GLY A 322 -18.91 6.49 3.41
CA GLY A 322 -18.29 5.34 4.08
C GLY A 322 -17.34 4.54 3.19
N VAL A 323 -17.64 4.44 1.88
CA VAL A 323 -16.71 3.83 0.89
C VAL A 323 -15.45 4.66 0.78
N ARG A 324 -15.55 5.99 0.69
CA ARG A 324 -14.39 6.90 0.62
C ARG A 324 -13.53 6.80 1.87
N ASP A 325 -14.16 6.85 3.06
CA ASP A 325 -13.46 6.74 4.34
C ASP A 325 -12.69 5.41 4.43
N TYR A 326 -13.35 4.30 4.12
CA TYR A 326 -12.73 2.98 4.13
C TYR A 326 -11.57 2.89 3.14
N MET A 327 -11.77 3.33 1.90
CA MET A 327 -10.74 3.24 0.86
C MET A 327 -9.59 4.23 1.08
N ALA A 328 -9.81 5.36 1.74
CA ALA A 328 -8.75 6.31 2.08
C ALA A 328 -7.74 5.72 3.06
N ILE A 329 -8.22 4.98 4.07
CA ILE A 329 -7.38 4.40 5.13
C ILE A 329 -7.04 2.92 4.90
N TYR A 330 -7.47 2.33 3.77
CA TYR A 330 -7.23 0.91 3.49
C TYR A 330 -5.73 0.57 3.52
N PRO A 331 -5.30 -0.39 4.35
CA PRO A 331 -3.89 -0.51 4.74
C PRO A 331 -3.00 -1.24 3.72
N TYR A 332 -3.57 -1.93 2.74
CA TYR A 332 -2.81 -2.76 1.81
C TYR A 332 -2.64 -2.07 0.45
N ASN A 333 -1.53 -2.34 -0.26
CA ASN A 333 -1.06 -1.54 -1.39
C ASN A 333 -0.60 -2.35 -2.61
N CYS A 334 -1.24 -3.48 -2.93
CA CYS A 334 -0.95 -4.13 -4.21
C CYS A 334 -1.51 -3.32 -5.40
N PHE A 335 -1.18 -3.68 -6.64
CA PHE A 335 -1.65 -2.97 -7.83
C PHE A 335 -3.17 -2.92 -7.93
N GLU A 336 -3.86 -4.04 -7.61
CA GLU A 336 -5.32 -4.09 -7.56
C GLU A 336 -5.87 -3.07 -6.60
N GLN A 337 -5.41 -3.10 -5.34
CA GLN A 337 -5.92 -2.25 -4.26
C GLN A 337 -5.66 -0.77 -4.51
N SER A 338 -4.49 -0.44 -5.07
CA SER A 338 -4.16 0.92 -5.47
C SER A 338 -5.05 1.43 -6.60
N THR A 339 -5.37 0.57 -7.58
CA THR A 339 -6.33 0.87 -8.66
C THR A 339 -7.73 1.08 -8.10
N SER A 340 -8.21 0.15 -7.28
CA SER A 340 -9.54 0.23 -6.67
C SER A 340 -9.71 1.47 -5.80
N ARG A 341 -8.68 1.84 -5.04
CA ARG A 341 -8.65 3.08 -4.25
C ARG A 341 -8.75 4.33 -5.13
N ALA A 342 -7.96 4.41 -6.20
CA ALA A 342 -8.02 5.54 -7.13
C ALA A 342 -9.43 5.73 -7.72
N ILE A 343 -10.09 4.64 -8.09
CA ILE A 343 -11.43 4.65 -8.70
C ILE A 343 -12.51 4.99 -7.67
N ALA A 344 -12.50 4.34 -6.51
CA ALA A 344 -13.51 4.56 -5.47
C ALA A 344 -13.43 5.99 -4.89
N LEU A 345 -12.24 6.56 -4.79
CA LEU A 345 -12.01 7.94 -4.34
C LEU A 345 -12.24 8.98 -5.46
N GLY A 346 -12.29 8.56 -6.73
CA GLY A 346 -12.30 9.47 -7.89
C GLY A 346 -10.99 10.22 -8.08
N ASP A 347 -9.86 9.67 -7.59
CA ASP A 347 -8.56 10.32 -7.54
C ASP A 347 -7.75 10.03 -8.81
N LEU A 348 -7.90 10.91 -9.81
CA LEU A 348 -7.18 10.80 -11.08
C LEU A 348 -5.66 10.95 -10.90
N GLY A 349 -5.19 11.79 -9.97
CA GLY A 349 -3.75 11.98 -9.73
C GLY A 349 -3.10 10.70 -9.20
N ARG A 350 -3.75 10.02 -8.27
CA ARG A 350 -3.32 8.69 -7.78
C ARG A 350 -3.28 7.67 -8.91
N TRP A 351 -4.29 7.65 -9.79
CA TRP A 351 -4.27 6.76 -10.95
C TRP A 351 -3.12 7.08 -11.91
N GLN A 352 -2.90 8.36 -12.23
CA GLN A 352 -1.82 8.76 -13.15
C GLN A 352 -0.43 8.35 -12.63
N ALA A 353 -0.18 8.50 -11.33
CA ALA A 353 1.05 8.03 -10.69
C ALA A 353 1.21 6.50 -10.83
N LEU A 354 0.14 5.74 -10.57
CA LEU A 354 0.14 4.29 -10.69
C LEU A 354 0.30 3.83 -12.15
N ALA A 355 -0.38 4.50 -13.09
CA ALA A 355 -0.31 4.23 -14.52
C ALA A 355 1.09 4.48 -15.09
N GLY A 356 1.80 5.50 -14.58
CA GLY A 356 3.21 5.74 -14.92
C GLY A 356 4.14 4.60 -14.50
N ALA A 357 3.80 3.86 -13.45
CA ALA A 357 4.56 2.72 -12.96
C ALA A 357 4.18 1.38 -13.63
N LEU A 358 3.13 1.34 -14.48
CA LEU A 358 2.64 0.11 -15.15
C LEU A 358 3.74 -0.75 -15.78
N PRO A 359 4.74 -0.21 -16.50
CA PRO A 359 5.79 -1.03 -17.12
C PRO A 359 6.54 -1.90 -16.12
N THR A 360 6.69 -1.47 -14.85
CA THR A 360 7.39 -2.23 -13.81
C THR A 360 6.55 -3.40 -13.26
N TYR A 361 5.24 -3.37 -13.46
CA TYR A 361 4.32 -4.41 -13.04
C TYR A 361 4.00 -5.43 -14.13
N LEU A 362 4.31 -5.14 -15.40
CA LEU A 362 4.07 -6.09 -16.49
C LEU A 362 5.13 -7.19 -16.48
N ASP A 363 4.68 -8.43 -16.63
CA ASP A 363 5.58 -9.54 -16.93
C ASP A 363 5.98 -9.56 -18.41
N LYS A 364 6.81 -10.55 -18.79
CA LYS A 364 7.29 -10.71 -20.18
C LYS A 364 6.16 -10.91 -21.19
N ASP A 365 5.04 -11.50 -20.77
CA ASP A 365 3.89 -11.82 -21.63
C ASP A 365 2.86 -10.67 -21.67
N GLY A 366 3.03 -9.62 -20.84
CA GLY A 366 2.16 -8.43 -20.77
C GLY A 366 1.03 -8.56 -19.76
N LEU A 367 1.08 -9.51 -18.83
CA LEU A 367 0.14 -9.61 -17.72
C LEU A 367 0.66 -8.84 -16.49
N LEU A 368 -0.25 -8.23 -15.75
CA LEU A 368 0.05 -7.48 -14.52
C LEU A 368 0.37 -8.38 -13.35
N ARG A 369 1.39 -8.00 -12.61
CA ARG A 369 1.73 -8.55 -11.29
C ARG A 369 1.07 -7.72 -10.19
N TYR A 370 0.78 -8.33 -9.06
CA TYR A 370 0.27 -7.62 -7.89
C TYR A 370 1.30 -6.65 -7.28
N TRP A 371 2.59 -6.99 -7.33
CA TRP A 371 3.73 -6.15 -6.93
C TRP A 371 4.81 -6.18 -8.02
N PRO A 372 5.69 -5.16 -8.10
CA PRO A 372 6.77 -5.11 -9.08
C PRO A 372 7.93 -6.04 -8.65
N ASN A 373 7.68 -7.33 -8.68
CA ASN A 373 8.60 -8.38 -8.25
C ASN A 373 8.71 -9.43 -9.36
N ASP A 374 9.91 -9.61 -9.92
CA ASP A 374 10.16 -10.53 -11.04
C ASP A 374 9.97 -12.02 -10.69
N ARG A 375 9.89 -12.35 -9.39
CA ARG A 375 9.56 -13.72 -8.94
C ARG A 375 8.06 -14.02 -9.02
N LEU A 376 7.23 -13.00 -9.23
CA LEU A 376 5.78 -13.16 -9.40
C LEU A 376 5.45 -13.26 -10.88
N ASP A 377 4.64 -14.25 -11.24
CA ASP A 377 4.01 -14.29 -12.55
C ASP A 377 2.89 -13.25 -12.64
N GLY A 378 2.68 -12.72 -13.85
CA GLY A 378 1.53 -11.87 -14.11
C GLY A 378 0.23 -12.66 -14.04
N SER A 379 -0.84 -12.01 -13.58
CA SER A 379 -2.18 -12.57 -13.38
C SER A 379 -3.14 -12.11 -14.48
N ALA A 380 -3.82 -13.05 -15.10
CA ALA A 380 -4.82 -12.75 -16.14
C ALA A 380 -6.05 -12.08 -15.54
N GLU A 381 -6.52 -12.53 -14.37
CA GLU A 381 -7.66 -11.94 -13.65
C GLU A 381 -7.37 -10.51 -13.20
N LEU A 382 -6.16 -10.23 -12.67
CA LEU A 382 -5.76 -8.88 -12.30
C LEU A 382 -5.71 -7.97 -13.53
N THR A 383 -5.12 -8.45 -14.62
CA THR A 383 -5.01 -7.68 -15.87
C THR A 383 -6.39 -7.37 -16.44
N ALA A 384 -7.28 -8.36 -16.46
CA ALA A 384 -8.67 -8.20 -16.91
C ALA A 384 -9.42 -7.20 -16.02
N TYR A 385 -9.30 -7.33 -14.69
CA TYR A 385 -9.93 -6.42 -13.74
C TYR A 385 -9.50 -4.97 -13.97
N VAL A 386 -8.19 -4.70 -13.99
CA VAL A 386 -7.65 -3.34 -14.15
C VAL A 386 -8.11 -2.72 -15.45
N MET A 387 -8.02 -3.46 -16.56
CA MET A 387 -8.49 -2.97 -17.88
C MET A 387 -10.01 -2.72 -17.90
N ALA A 388 -10.79 -3.57 -17.26
CA ALA A 388 -12.26 -3.43 -17.25
C ALA A 388 -12.70 -2.23 -16.41
N VAL A 389 -12.17 -2.12 -15.17
CA VAL A 389 -12.61 -1.11 -14.20
C VAL A 389 -12.12 0.30 -14.58
N THR A 390 -10.91 0.41 -15.14
CA THR A 390 -10.40 1.71 -15.63
C THR A 390 -11.18 2.20 -16.85
N ALA A 391 -11.47 1.31 -17.82
CA ALA A 391 -12.31 1.65 -18.97
C ALA A 391 -13.73 2.06 -18.54
N ALA A 392 -14.33 1.37 -17.57
CA ALA A 392 -15.66 1.71 -17.03
C ALA A 392 -15.67 3.05 -16.30
N ASN A 393 -14.55 3.43 -15.67
CA ASN A 393 -14.39 4.70 -14.95
C ASN A 393 -13.88 5.85 -15.81
N GLY A 394 -13.51 5.62 -17.06
CA GLY A 394 -12.93 6.63 -17.94
C GLY A 394 -11.46 6.99 -17.64
N PHE A 395 -10.75 6.15 -16.91
CA PHE A 395 -9.33 6.33 -16.61
C PHE A 395 -8.46 5.76 -17.75
N ALA A 396 -7.62 6.59 -18.35
CA ALA A 396 -6.75 6.18 -19.44
C ALA A 396 -5.58 5.31 -18.96
N ILE A 397 -5.26 4.25 -19.69
CA ILE A 397 -4.03 3.47 -19.57
C ILE A 397 -3.07 3.95 -20.66
N PRO A 398 -1.77 4.18 -20.37
CA PRO A 398 -0.77 4.54 -21.38
C PRO A 398 -0.72 3.51 -22.53
N GLU A 399 -0.54 3.97 -23.77
CA GLU A 399 -0.75 3.17 -24.98
C GLU A 399 0.17 1.93 -25.07
N GLU A 400 1.48 2.06 -24.72
CA GLU A 400 2.42 0.94 -24.81
C GLU A 400 2.04 -0.20 -23.85
N PRO A 401 1.90 0.04 -22.52
CA PRO A 401 1.44 -1.02 -21.60
C PRO A 401 0.06 -1.55 -21.99
N LYS A 402 -0.87 -0.69 -22.40
CA LYS A 402 -2.22 -1.10 -22.84
C LYS A 402 -2.18 -2.08 -24.01
N ALA A 403 -1.35 -1.82 -25.01
CA ALA A 403 -1.20 -2.70 -26.17
C ALA A 403 -0.65 -4.09 -25.77
N ARG A 404 0.31 -4.14 -24.84
CA ARG A 404 0.84 -5.40 -24.30
C ARG A 404 -0.23 -6.17 -23.52
N MET A 405 -0.99 -5.50 -22.67
CA MET A 405 -2.08 -6.10 -21.89
C MET A 405 -3.19 -6.64 -22.80
N ILE A 406 -3.58 -5.91 -23.85
CA ILE A 406 -4.55 -6.36 -24.85
C ILE A 406 -4.07 -7.65 -25.52
N LYS A 407 -2.83 -7.68 -26.02
CA LYS A 407 -2.26 -8.88 -26.67
C LYS A 407 -2.23 -10.08 -25.71
N ALA A 408 -1.87 -9.86 -24.46
CA ALA A 408 -1.87 -10.89 -23.44
C ALA A 408 -3.28 -11.45 -23.16
N LEU A 409 -4.28 -10.57 -22.99
CA LEU A 409 -5.66 -10.99 -22.73
C LEU A 409 -6.30 -11.69 -23.93
N GLN A 410 -5.97 -11.28 -25.18
CA GLN A 410 -6.39 -12.01 -26.36
C GLN A 410 -5.85 -13.44 -26.36
N ALA A 411 -4.57 -13.64 -26.03
CA ALA A 411 -3.96 -14.96 -25.90
C ALA A 411 -4.58 -15.79 -24.76
N VAL A 412 -5.01 -15.15 -23.66
CA VAL A 412 -5.76 -15.80 -22.58
C VAL A 412 -7.13 -16.27 -23.07
N VAL A 413 -7.90 -15.43 -23.78
CA VAL A 413 -9.21 -15.78 -24.32
C VAL A 413 -9.10 -16.95 -25.29
N GLU A 414 -8.09 -16.98 -26.14
CA GLU A 414 -7.83 -18.07 -27.08
C GLU A 414 -7.27 -19.34 -26.43
N GLY A 415 -6.88 -19.29 -25.15
CA GLY A 415 -6.28 -20.41 -24.43
C GLY A 415 -4.81 -20.65 -24.75
N ARG A 416 -4.15 -19.77 -25.49
CA ARG A 416 -2.71 -19.84 -25.85
C ARG A 416 -1.82 -19.38 -24.68
N LEU A 417 -2.33 -18.58 -23.77
CA LEU A 417 -1.62 -18.12 -22.58
C LEU A 417 -2.36 -18.59 -21.34
N THR A 418 -1.71 -19.50 -20.57
CA THR A 418 -2.19 -20.00 -19.29
C THR A 418 -1.10 -19.88 -18.25
N ARG A 419 -1.47 -19.78 -16.97
CA ARG A 419 -0.52 -19.75 -15.86
C ARG A 419 -0.59 -21.07 -15.06
N ARG A 420 0.57 -21.54 -14.65
CA ARG A 420 0.66 -22.64 -13.69
C ARG A 420 0.26 -22.09 -12.31
N GLY A 421 -0.64 -22.71 -11.62
CA GLY A 421 -1.03 -22.28 -10.26
C GLY A 421 -2.53 -22.19 -10.02
N TYR A 422 -3.34 -22.22 -11.08
CA TYR A 422 -4.79 -22.29 -10.91
C TYR A 422 -5.28 -23.70 -10.47
N GLY A 423 -4.37 -24.66 -10.33
CA GLY A 423 -4.75 -26.03 -9.96
C GLY A 423 -5.79 -26.64 -10.92
N PRO A 424 -6.75 -27.44 -10.41
CA PRO A 424 -7.79 -28.06 -11.22
C PRO A 424 -8.99 -27.15 -11.48
N TYR A 425 -8.85 -25.83 -11.31
CA TYR A 425 -9.97 -24.90 -11.46
C TYR A 425 -10.36 -24.67 -12.93
N ASP A 426 -11.65 -24.40 -13.13
CA ASP A 426 -12.19 -24.01 -14.43
C ASP A 426 -11.70 -22.61 -14.82
N LEU A 427 -10.96 -22.47 -15.90
CA LEU A 427 -10.42 -21.21 -16.38
C LEU A 427 -11.39 -20.40 -17.25
N ARG A 428 -12.59 -20.94 -17.55
CA ARG A 428 -13.59 -20.21 -18.34
C ARG A 428 -13.98 -18.88 -17.74
N PRO A 429 -14.17 -18.72 -16.40
CA PRO A 429 -14.42 -17.41 -15.79
C PRO A 429 -13.31 -16.39 -16.06
N VAL A 430 -12.03 -16.77 -16.02
CA VAL A 430 -10.89 -15.88 -16.35
C VAL A 430 -10.94 -15.45 -17.82
N ARG A 431 -11.21 -16.38 -18.73
CA ARG A 431 -11.33 -16.09 -20.17
C ARG A 431 -12.48 -15.15 -20.49
N ILE A 432 -13.62 -15.30 -19.79
CA ILE A 432 -14.79 -14.41 -19.93
C ILE A 432 -14.50 -13.04 -19.36
N ALA A 433 -13.85 -12.93 -18.20
CA ALA A 433 -13.42 -11.65 -17.63
C ALA A 433 -12.44 -10.93 -18.56
N ALA A 434 -11.48 -11.66 -19.15
CA ALA A 434 -10.55 -11.13 -20.16
C ALA A 434 -11.29 -10.62 -21.39
N LEU A 435 -12.27 -11.37 -21.90
CA LEU A 435 -13.09 -10.98 -23.04
C LEU A 435 -13.90 -9.70 -22.75
N ALA A 436 -14.52 -9.61 -21.55
CA ALA A 436 -15.26 -8.41 -21.13
C ALA A 436 -14.35 -7.17 -21.03
N ALA A 437 -13.13 -7.35 -20.51
CA ALA A 437 -12.14 -6.29 -20.45
C ALA A 437 -11.72 -5.81 -21.84
N LEU A 438 -11.46 -6.74 -22.77
CA LEU A 438 -11.18 -6.42 -24.17
C LEU A 438 -12.35 -5.68 -24.83
N ALA A 439 -13.59 -6.12 -24.57
CA ALA A 439 -14.79 -5.48 -25.13
C ALA A 439 -14.97 -4.05 -24.63
N ARG A 440 -14.71 -3.78 -23.34
CA ARG A 440 -14.72 -2.42 -22.76
C ARG A 440 -13.63 -1.51 -23.36
N ASN A 441 -12.55 -2.09 -23.86
CA ASN A 441 -11.44 -1.38 -24.49
C ASN A 441 -11.49 -1.40 -26.04
N ASN A 442 -12.62 -1.80 -26.65
CA ASN A 442 -12.82 -1.92 -28.09
C ASN A 442 -11.78 -2.84 -28.79
N ALA A 443 -11.28 -3.83 -28.09
CA ALA A 443 -10.24 -4.77 -28.55
C ALA A 443 -10.73 -6.23 -28.65
N SER A 444 -12.03 -6.48 -28.51
CA SER A 444 -12.69 -7.78 -28.72
C SER A 444 -13.13 -7.98 -30.17
N SER A 445 -13.37 -9.24 -30.55
CA SER A 445 -13.88 -9.61 -31.86
C SER A 445 -14.89 -10.76 -31.75
N ALA A 446 -15.73 -10.93 -32.78
CA ALA A 446 -16.67 -12.04 -32.86
C ALA A 446 -15.98 -13.41 -32.78
N GLN A 447 -14.75 -13.52 -33.28
CA GLN A 447 -13.93 -14.73 -33.20
C GLN A 447 -13.53 -15.06 -31.77
N LEU A 448 -13.16 -14.05 -30.97
CA LEU A 448 -12.83 -14.24 -29.54
C LEU A 448 -14.06 -14.67 -28.74
N VAL A 449 -15.25 -14.13 -29.05
CA VAL A 449 -16.51 -14.58 -28.44
C VAL A 449 -16.79 -16.03 -28.79
N ALA A 450 -16.63 -16.41 -30.05
CA ALA A 450 -16.85 -17.81 -30.51
C ALA A 450 -15.83 -18.80 -29.95
N ALA A 451 -14.67 -18.34 -29.49
CA ALA A 451 -13.66 -19.20 -28.82
C ALA A 451 -14.07 -19.67 -27.42
N ILE A 452 -15.17 -19.15 -26.86
CA ILE A 452 -15.67 -19.51 -25.53
C ILE A 452 -16.98 -20.31 -25.69
N ASP A 453 -16.89 -21.62 -25.42
CA ASP A 453 -18.05 -22.50 -25.40
C ASP A 453 -18.51 -22.70 -23.93
N VAL A 454 -19.56 -21.97 -23.56
CA VAL A 454 -20.17 -22.06 -22.23
C VAL A 454 -21.64 -21.63 -22.27
N LYS A 455 -22.48 -22.30 -21.50
CA LYS A 455 -23.90 -21.95 -21.40
C LYS A 455 -24.12 -20.98 -20.21
N PRO A 456 -25.04 -19.99 -20.33
CA PRO A 456 -25.34 -19.06 -19.25
C PRO A 456 -25.62 -19.73 -17.88
N VAL A 457 -26.29 -20.89 -17.89
CA VAL A 457 -26.63 -21.63 -16.67
C VAL A 457 -25.39 -22.17 -15.92
N ASP A 458 -24.26 -22.36 -16.63
CA ASP A 458 -23.02 -22.88 -16.06
C ASP A 458 -22.09 -21.76 -15.55
N MET A 459 -22.40 -20.50 -15.84
CA MET A 459 -21.62 -19.32 -15.40
C MET A 459 -22.00 -18.92 -13.97
N ALA A 460 -21.03 -18.49 -13.17
CA ALA A 460 -21.29 -17.72 -11.96
C ALA A 460 -21.90 -16.36 -12.30
N THR A 461 -22.61 -15.72 -11.37
CA THR A 461 -23.35 -14.48 -11.62
C THR A 461 -22.46 -13.35 -12.11
N GLY A 462 -21.29 -13.14 -11.50
CA GLY A 462 -20.30 -12.13 -11.96
C GLY A 462 -19.75 -12.45 -13.35
N THR A 463 -19.52 -13.73 -13.66
CA THR A 463 -19.09 -14.20 -14.99
C THR A 463 -20.19 -13.99 -16.04
N LEU A 464 -21.45 -14.23 -15.66
CA LEU A 464 -22.62 -13.98 -16.52
C LEU A 464 -22.77 -12.49 -16.85
N ALA A 465 -22.53 -11.61 -15.89
CA ALA A 465 -22.50 -10.17 -16.10
C ALA A 465 -21.37 -9.77 -17.08
N ASP A 466 -20.17 -10.31 -16.92
CA ASP A 466 -19.07 -10.09 -17.88
C ASP A 466 -19.41 -10.60 -19.27
N TRP A 467 -20.06 -11.77 -19.39
CA TRP A 467 -20.51 -12.31 -20.67
C TRP A 467 -21.51 -11.40 -21.37
N LEU A 468 -22.51 -10.83 -20.65
CA LEU A 468 -23.44 -9.85 -21.17
C LEU A 468 -22.73 -8.61 -21.73
N VAL A 469 -21.76 -8.08 -21.00
CA VAL A 469 -20.94 -6.94 -21.45
C VAL A 469 -20.14 -7.30 -22.71
N ALA A 470 -19.54 -8.48 -22.74
CA ALA A 470 -18.75 -8.94 -23.88
C ALA A 470 -19.59 -9.04 -25.16
N ILE A 471 -20.77 -9.68 -25.08
CA ILE A 471 -21.68 -9.82 -26.24
C ILE A 471 -22.14 -8.45 -26.74
N GLU A 472 -22.49 -7.55 -25.83
CA GLU A 472 -23.04 -6.24 -26.20
C GLU A 472 -22.04 -5.33 -26.88
N ARG A 473 -20.81 -5.31 -26.37
CA ARG A 473 -19.77 -4.39 -26.82
C ARG A 473 -18.93 -4.94 -27.98
N THR A 474 -19.08 -6.23 -28.30
CA THR A 474 -18.33 -6.83 -29.42
C THR A 474 -19.13 -6.74 -30.72
N PRO A 475 -18.62 -6.06 -31.76
CA PRO A 475 -19.31 -5.99 -33.03
C PRO A 475 -19.28 -7.32 -33.80
N GLY A 476 -20.31 -7.57 -34.58
CA GLY A 476 -20.36 -8.70 -35.52
C GLY A 476 -20.57 -10.09 -34.93
N VAL A 477 -20.94 -10.19 -33.60
CA VAL A 477 -21.20 -11.47 -32.96
C VAL A 477 -22.42 -12.15 -33.59
N ARG A 478 -22.23 -13.33 -34.15
CA ARG A 478 -23.32 -14.11 -34.72
C ARG A 478 -24.32 -14.53 -33.63
N GLY A 479 -25.60 -14.22 -33.87
CA GLY A 479 -26.66 -14.56 -32.88
C GLY A 479 -26.62 -13.74 -31.59
N ALA A 480 -25.99 -12.57 -31.60
CA ALA A 480 -25.83 -11.72 -30.38
C ALA A 480 -27.15 -11.48 -29.63
N ALA A 481 -28.26 -11.27 -30.35
CA ALA A 481 -29.57 -11.07 -29.74
C ALA A 481 -30.03 -12.31 -28.94
N ALA A 482 -29.86 -13.49 -29.50
CA ALA A 482 -30.24 -14.75 -28.83
C ALA A 482 -29.34 -15.05 -27.62
N LEU A 483 -28.02 -14.86 -27.78
CA LEU A 483 -27.04 -15.02 -26.70
C LEU A 483 -27.35 -14.09 -25.53
N ARG A 484 -27.66 -12.83 -25.81
CA ARG A 484 -28.04 -11.81 -24.82
C ARG A 484 -29.33 -12.20 -24.11
N ALA A 485 -30.39 -12.53 -24.89
CA ALA A 485 -31.67 -12.93 -24.32
C ALA A 485 -31.55 -14.16 -23.37
N ALA A 486 -30.74 -15.15 -23.77
CA ALA A 486 -30.46 -16.31 -22.92
C ALA A 486 -29.72 -15.94 -21.62
N ALA A 487 -28.74 -15.05 -21.68
CA ALA A 487 -27.99 -14.59 -20.53
C ALA A 487 -28.86 -13.72 -19.60
N GLU A 488 -29.67 -12.82 -20.13
CA GLU A 488 -30.63 -12.01 -19.35
C GLU A 488 -31.71 -12.86 -18.69
N ALA A 489 -32.24 -13.85 -19.41
CA ALA A 489 -33.23 -14.79 -18.84
C ALA A 489 -32.62 -15.59 -17.66
N GLU A 490 -31.37 -16.02 -17.78
CA GLU A 490 -30.67 -16.71 -16.71
C GLU A 490 -30.39 -15.78 -15.53
N LEU A 491 -30.01 -14.50 -15.77
CA LEU A 491 -29.78 -13.54 -14.70
C LEU A 491 -31.08 -13.26 -13.92
N ARG A 492 -32.23 -13.12 -14.61
CA ARG A 492 -33.53 -12.93 -13.95
C ARG A 492 -33.90 -14.06 -13.00
N LYS A 493 -33.55 -15.31 -13.33
CA LYS A 493 -33.84 -16.47 -12.45
C LYS A 493 -33.08 -16.43 -11.13
N ARG A 494 -31.95 -15.67 -11.07
CA ARG A 494 -31.10 -15.57 -9.89
C ARG A 494 -31.48 -14.41 -8.97
N LEU A 495 -32.43 -13.57 -9.41
CA LEU A 495 -32.92 -12.47 -8.61
C LEU A 495 -33.99 -12.96 -7.64
N VAL A 496 -33.84 -12.59 -6.38
CA VAL A 496 -34.78 -12.93 -5.30
C VAL A 496 -35.35 -11.65 -4.72
N TYR A 497 -36.70 -11.63 -4.58
CA TYR A 497 -37.36 -10.53 -3.90
C TYR A 497 -37.26 -10.70 -2.38
N GLU A 498 -36.70 -9.68 -1.71
CA GLU A 498 -36.70 -9.53 -0.27
C GLU A 498 -37.40 -8.20 0.12
N GLY A 499 -38.70 -8.25 0.34
CA GLY A 499 -39.50 -7.03 0.54
C GLY A 499 -39.51 -6.14 -0.71
N THR A 500 -38.93 -4.94 -0.60
CA THR A 500 -38.88 -3.95 -1.70
C THR A 500 -37.62 -3.99 -2.53
N ARG A 501 -36.68 -4.90 -2.21
CA ARG A 501 -35.37 -5.05 -2.91
C ARG A 501 -35.32 -6.32 -3.74
N LEU A 502 -34.46 -6.29 -4.74
CA LEU A 502 -33.98 -7.46 -5.42
C LEU A 502 -32.53 -7.73 -5.01
N ASP A 503 -32.29 -8.93 -4.53
CA ASP A 503 -30.93 -9.40 -4.21
C ASP A 503 -30.61 -10.63 -5.06
N LEU A 504 -29.39 -11.10 -5.00
CA LEU A 504 -28.92 -12.31 -5.65
C LEU A 504 -28.79 -13.44 -4.64
N VAL A 505 -29.17 -14.65 -5.06
CA VAL A 505 -28.89 -15.86 -4.31
C VAL A 505 -27.35 -16.07 -4.27
N ASP A 506 -26.86 -16.52 -3.12
CA ASP A 506 -25.46 -16.94 -2.99
C ASP A 506 -25.10 -17.97 -4.06
N ASP A 507 -24.04 -17.69 -4.82
CA ASP A 507 -23.65 -18.49 -5.98
C ASP A 507 -22.56 -19.50 -5.60
N ALA A 508 -22.97 -20.76 -5.44
CA ALA A 508 -22.04 -21.86 -5.14
C ALA A 508 -20.98 -22.07 -6.25
N LYS A 509 -21.21 -21.54 -7.46
CA LYS A 509 -20.28 -21.59 -8.59
C LYS A 509 -19.31 -20.41 -8.61
N ALA A 510 -19.41 -19.47 -7.63
CA ALA A 510 -18.53 -18.32 -7.57
C ALA A 510 -17.06 -18.76 -7.58
N PRO A 511 -16.23 -18.19 -8.47
CA PRO A 511 -14.81 -18.54 -8.52
C PRO A 511 -14.06 -17.83 -7.38
N TRP A 512 -14.25 -18.31 -6.15
CA TRP A 512 -13.71 -17.75 -4.91
C TRP A 512 -12.17 -17.56 -4.93
N TRP A 513 -11.50 -18.27 -5.82
CA TRP A 513 -10.05 -18.18 -6.03
C TRP A 513 -9.64 -16.99 -6.92
N MET A 514 -10.59 -16.34 -7.59
CA MET A 514 -10.44 -15.04 -8.23
C MET A 514 -10.71 -13.91 -7.22
N MET A 515 -10.58 -12.67 -7.63
CA MET A 515 -10.85 -11.49 -6.78
C MET A 515 -12.36 -11.20 -6.66
N THR A 516 -13.20 -12.22 -6.60
CA THR A 516 -14.66 -12.09 -6.60
C THR A 516 -15.27 -12.24 -5.22
N SER A 517 -16.31 -11.49 -4.95
CA SER A 517 -17.13 -11.58 -3.73
C SER A 517 -18.61 -11.53 -4.07
N GLY A 518 -19.46 -11.85 -3.10
CA GLY A 518 -20.92 -11.75 -3.27
C GLY A 518 -21.36 -10.31 -3.59
N ASP A 519 -20.74 -9.33 -2.97
CA ASP A 519 -21.03 -7.92 -3.22
C ASP A 519 -20.56 -7.50 -4.61
N GLU A 520 -19.34 -7.87 -5.03
CA GLU A 520 -18.84 -7.58 -6.36
C GLU A 520 -19.71 -8.19 -7.46
N MET A 521 -20.16 -9.43 -7.29
CA MET A 521 -21.07 -10.09 -8.25
C MET A 521 -22.41 -9.39 -8.36
N ALA A 522 -23.00 -8.94 -7.24
CA ALA A 522 -24.26 -8.20 -7.24
C ALA A 522 -24.14 -6.84 -7.94
N ILE A 523 -23.02 -6.13 -7.70
CA ILE A 523 -22.74 -4.86 -8.33
C ILE A 523 -22.52 -5.01 -9.85
N LYS A 524 -21.75 -6.02 -10.26
CA LYS A 524 -21.51 -6.30 -11.69
C LYS A 524 -22.80 -6.70 -12.42
N ALA A 525 -23.67 -7.46 -11.75
CA ALA A 525 -24.98 -7.80 -12.31
C ALA A 525 -25.86 -6.56 -12.52
N LEU A 526 -25.89 -5.66 -11.53
CA LEU A 526 -26.56 -4.36 -11.67
C LEU A 526 -25.94 -3.54 -12.82
N GLU A 527 -24.61 -3.36 -12.83
CA GLU A 527 -23.90 -2.58 -13.83
C GLU A 527 -24.15 -3.08 -15.24
N ALA A 528 -24.20 -4.40 -15.43
CA ALA A 528 -24.48 -5.03 -16.71
C ALA A 528 -25.88 -4.77 -17.27
N VAL A 529 -26.85 -4.46 -16.44
CA VAL A 529 -28.26 -4.21 -16.85
C VAL A 529 -28.70 -2.75 -16.79
N LEU A 530 -27.89 -1.86 -16.21
CA LEU A 530 -28.17 -0.43 -16.14
C LEU A 530 -28.36 0.20 -17.53
N GLY A 531 -29.49 0.90 -17.71
CA GLY A 531 -29.85 1.55 -18.97
C GLY A 531 -30.37 0.60 -20.05
N ARG A 532 -30.57 -0.69 -19.75
CA ARG A 532 -31.15 -1.66 -20.69
C ARG A 532 -32.65 -1.65 -20.68
N LYS A 533 -33.25 -1.70 -21.87
CA LYS A 533 -34.70 -1.79 -22.05
C LYS A 533 -35.26 -3.05 -21.38
N GLY A 534 -36.30 -2.88 -20.57
CA GLY A 534 -36.96 -3.96 -19.84
C GLY A 534 -36.28 -4.35 -18.51
N TRP A 535 -35.31 -3.54 -18.06
CA TRP A 535 -34.67 -3.67 -16.76
C TRP A 535 -34.89 -2.47 -15.84
N GLU A 536 -35.61 -1.44 -16.28
CA GLU A 536 -35.77 -0.17 -15.60
C GLU A 536 -36.31 -0.33 -14.17
N GLU A 537 -37.39 -1.12 -14.02
CA GLU A 537 -37.97 -1.40 -12.71
C GLU A 537 -37.05 -2.28 -11.84
N HIS A 538 -36.42 -3.28 -12.43
CA HIS A 538 -35.50 -4.18 -11.71
C HIS A 538 -34.26 -3.45 -11.23
N ALA A 539 -33.68 -2.56 -12.05
CA ALA A 539 -32.46 -1.83 -11.73
C ALA A 539 -32.58 -1.01 -10.44
N GLY A 540 -33.73 -0.33 -10.23
CA GLY A 540 -33.99 0.38 -8.98
C GLY A 540 -34.02 -0.54 -7.76
N LYS A 541 -34.69 -1.69 -7.85
CA LYS A 541 -34.77 -2.68 -6.76
C LYS A 541 -33.43 -3.38 -6.52
N MET A 542 -32.67 -3.66 -7.57
CA MET A 542 -31.29 -4.19 -7.47
C MET A 542 -30.36 -3.16 -6.82
N MET A 543 -30.52 -1.87 -7.13
CA MET A 543 -29.73 -0.81 -6.49
C MET A 543 -29.99 -0.75 -4.99
N VAL A 544 -31.24 -0.93 -4.52
CA VAL A 544 -31.54 -1.06 -3.09
C VAL A 544 -30.80 -2.25 -2.49
N GLY A 545 -30.84 -3.42 -3.15
CA GLY A 545 -30.12 -4.62 -2.71
C GLY A 545 -28.62 -4.37 -2.59
N VAL A 546 -28.00 -3.84 -3.64
CA VAL A 546 -26.57 -3.49 -3.67
C VAL A 546 -26.20 -2.49 -2.56
N ALA A 547 -27.01 -1.45 -2.35
CA ALA A 547 -26.74 -0.45 -1.31
C ALA A 547 -26.84 -1.03 0.11
N GLN A 548 -27.79 -1.94 0.36
CA GLN A 548 -27.95 -2.59 1.66
C GLN A 548 -26.86 -3.62 1.99
N ARG A 549 -26.05 -4.02 1.00
CA ARG A 549 -24.85 -4.83 1.22
C ARG A 549 -23.71 -4.04 1.88
N GLN A 550 -23.77 -2.72 1.92
CA GLN A 550 -22.82 -1.87 2.64
C GLN A 550 -22.99 -1.96 4.18
N ARG A 551 -22.87 -3.16 4.75
CA ARG A 551 -23.15 -3.43 6.18
C ARG A 551 -22.28 -2.64 7.16
N ARG A 552 -21.10 -2.17 6.69
CA ARG A 552 -20.18 -1.31 7.44
C ARG A 552 -19.90 0.00 6.71
N GLY A 553 -20.88 0.52 5.96
CA GLY A 553 -20.75 1.72 5.15
C GLY A 553 -19.93 1.53 3.87
N HIS A 554 -19.43 0.33 3.61
CA HIS A 554 -18.69 -0.05 2.41
C HIS A 554 -19.02 -1.49 2.02
N TRP A 555 -18.72 -1.88 0.77
CA TRP A 555 -18.77 -3.27 0.32
C TRP A 555 -17.57 -4.07 0.80
N ASP A 556 -17.64 -5.37 0.73
CA ASP A 556 -16.76 -6.32 1.41
C ASP A 556 -15.31 -6.29 0.90
N THR A 557 -15.05 -6.04 -0.39
CA THR A 557 -13.73 -6.08 -1.01
C THR A 557 -13.38 -4.79 -1.75
N THR A 558 -12.10 -4.55 -2.01
CA THR A 558 -11.63 -3.39 -2.78
C THR A 558 -12.20 -3.37 -4.20
N PRO A 559 -12.27 -4.49 -4.97
CA PRO A 559 -12.96 -4.52 -6.26
C PRO A 559 -14.45 -4.19 -6.16
N ALA A 560 -15.14 -4.70 -5.12
CA ALA A 560 -16.56 -4.37 -4.92
C ALA A 560 -16.77 -2.87 -4.67
N ASN A 561 -15.89 -2.21 -3.91
CA ASN A 561 -15.97 -0.77 -3.68
C ASN A 561 -15.69 0.04 -4.95
N ALA A 562 -14.75 -0.39 -5.79
CA ALA A 562 -14.47 0.28 -7.07
C ALA A 562 -15.64 0.14 -8.04
N TRP A 563 -16.14 -1.08 -8.27
CA TRP A 563 -17.31 -1.32 -9.11
C TRP A 563 -18.56 -0.65 -8.57
N GLY A 564 -18.75 -0.67 -7.24
CA GLY A 564 -19.86 -0.02 -6.56
C GLY A 564 -19.87 1.50 -6.79
N ALA A 565 -18.73 2.15 -6.70
CA ALA A 565 -18.61 3.57 -6.98
C ALA A 565 -18.96 3.90 -8.44
N ILE A 566 -18.58 3.05 -9.40
CA ILE A 566 -18.94 3.19 -10.82
C ILE A 566 -20.45 3.00 -11.00
N ALA A 567 -21.01 1.91 -10.46
CA ALA A 567 -22.45 1.59 -10.61
C ALA A 567 -23.35 2.68 -10.00
N VAL A 568 -22.98 3.22 -8.84
CA VAL A 568 -23.71 4.32 -8.17
C VAL A 568 -23.71 5.59 -9.03
N ARG A 569 -22.54 5.99 -9.58
CA ARG A 569 -22.48 7.16 -10.46
C ARG A 569 -23.33 6.97 -11.72
N ARG A 570 -23.19 5.81 -12.39
CA ARG A 570 -23.98 5.50 -13.57
C ARG A 570 -25.48 5.42 -13.29
N PHE A 571 -25.86 4.87 -12.15
CA PHE A 571 -27.25 4.85 -11.71
C PHE A 571 -27.79 6.27 -11.51
N ALA A 572 -27.04 7.16 -10.84
CA ALA A 572 -27.43 8.54 -10.63
C ALA A 572 -27.60 9.34 -11.95
N GLU A 573 -26.78 9.05 -12.96
CA GLU A 573 -26.88 9.66 -14.30
C GLU A 573 -28.16 9.21 -15.03
N LEU A 574 -28.51 7.93 -14.92
CA LEU A 574 -29.67 7.35 -15.62
C LEU A 574 -31.02 7.62 -14.91
N TYR A 575 -30.97 7.73 -13.58
CA TYR A 575 -32.16 7.90 -12.71
C TYR A 575 -31.96 9.14 -11.81
N PRO A 576 -32.15 10.34 -12.38
CA PRO A 576 -31.93 11.58 -11.63
C PRO A 576 -32.88 11.70 -10.44
N ALA A 577 -32.46 12.46 -9.43
CA ALA A 577 -33.19 12.70 -8.23
C ALA A 577 -34.58 13.30 -8.49
N SER A 578 -35.59 12.84 -7.78
CA SER A 578 -36.82 13.59 -7.62
C SER A 578 -36.53 14.88 -6.82
N ALA A 579 -37.23 15.98 -7.14
CA ALA A 579 -37.09 17.22 -6.40
C ALA A 579 -37.47 17.01 -4.93
N ILE A 580 -36.53 17.32 -4.04
CA ILE A 580 -36.77 17.31 -2.58
C ILE A 580 -36.70 18.74 -2.10
N THR A 581 -37.67 19.14 -1.25
CA THR A 581 -37.73 20.47 -0.66
C THR A 581 -37.94 20.38 0.86
N GLY A 582 -37.65 21.48 1.55
CA GLY A 582 -37.89 21.59 2.99
C GLY A 582 -36.65 21.13 3.80
N VAL A 583 -36.89 20.40 4.90
CA VAL A 583 -35.85 20.07 5.89
C VAL A 583 -35.96 18.60 6.33
N THR A 584 -34.85 17.89 6.33
CA THR A 584 -34.75 16.60 7.01
C THR A 584 -34.17 16.83 8.41
N ARG A 585 -34.94 16.38 9.44
CA ARG A 585 -34.52 16.42 10.85
C ARG A 585 -34.17 15.03 11.34
N ILE A 586 -33.12 14.95 12.13
CA ILE A 586 -32.72 13.71 12.82
C ILE A 586 -32.61 13.98 14.32
N ALA A 587 -32.96 12.99 15.14
CA ALA A 587 -32.81 13.09 16.58
C ALA A 587 -32.51 11.71 17.20
N LEU A 588 -31.58 11.70 18.17
CA LEU A 588 -31.17 10.51 18.92
C LEU A 588 -30.73 10.92 20.33
N GLY A 589 -31.38 10.38 21.37
CA GLY A 589 -30.95 10.50 22.76
C GLY A 589 -30.76 11.95 23.27
N GLY A 590 -31.59 12.91 22.85
CA GLY A 590 -31.48 14.32 23.20
C GLY A 590 -30.60 15.16 22.27
N GLY A 591 -29.81 14.54 21.41
CA GLY A 591 -29.13 15.21 20.31
C GLY A 591 -30.01 15.36 19.09
N SER A 592 -29.89 16.46 18.34
CA SER A 592 -30.61 16.68 17.09
C SER A 592 -29.78 17.43 16.06
N ALA A 593 -30.01 17.16 14.80
CA ALA A 593 -29.43 17.88 13.67
C ALA A 593 -30.46 18.00 12.53
N ALA A 594 -30.25 18.95 11.63
CA ALA A 594 -31.14 19.18 10.52
C ALA A 594 -30.38 19.58 9.26
N GLN A 595 -30.92 19.21 8.11
CA GLN A 595 -30.38 19.54 6.80
C GLN A 595 -31.46 20.07 5.88
N SER A 596 -31.23 21.27 5.34
CA SER A 596 -32.16 21.88 4.36
C SER A 596 -31.90 21.34 2.96
N TRP A 597 -32.96 21.31 2.15
CA TRP A 597 -32.93 20.92 0.75
C TRP A 597 -33.06 22.14 -0.18
N PRO A 598 -32.38 22.19 -1.35
CA PRO A 598 -31.50 21.15 -1.89
C PRO A 598 -30.17 21.03 -1.12
N LEU A 599 -29.58 19.84 -1.18
CA LEU A 599 -28.26 19.60 -0.55
C LEU A 599 -27.17 20.38 -1.30
N PRO A 600 -26.20 20.99 -0.58
CA PRO A 600 -24.92 21.42 -1.15
C PRO A 600 -24.19 20.24 -1.80
N ALA A 601 -23.39 20.52 -2.82
CA ALA A 601 -22.62 19.48 -3.52
C ALA A 601 -21.61 18.77 -2.61
N ASP A 602 -21.13 19.45 -1.58
CA ASP A 602 -20.17 19.04 -0.56
C ASP A 602 -20.80 18.80 0.81
N ALA A 603 -22.10 18.54 0.88
CA ALA A 603 -22.81 18.32 2.14
C ALA A 603 -22.14 17.24 2.98
N ALA A 604 -21.66 17.61 4.16
CA ALA A 604 -21.11 16.66 5.13
C ALA A 604 -22.23 15.84 5.78
N PRO A 605 -21.95 14.61 6.22
CA PRO A 605 -22.89 13.84 7.04
C PRO A 605 -23.26 14.59 8.32
N LEU A 606 -24.53 14.48 8.74
CA LEU A 606 -24.97 14.95 10.05
C LEU A 606 -24.46 13.98 11.12
N SER A 607 -23.86 14.49 12.18
CA SER A 607 -23.24 13.65 13.22
C SER A 607 -23.93 13.88 14.57
N LEU A 608 -24.26 12.78 15.27
CA LEU A 608 -24.84 12.77 16.61
C LEU A 608 -24.02 11.87 17.54
N PRO A 609 -23.97 12.16 18.86
CA PRO A 609 -23.34 11.27 19.83
C PRO A 609 -23.96 9.88 19.80
N LEU A 610 -23.12 8.82 19.92
CA LEU A 610 -23.59 7.44 19.96
C LEU A 610 -24.25 7.12 21.30
N VAL A 611 -25.56 6.95 21.28
CA VAL A 611 -26.35 6.46 22.40
C VAL A 611 -27.33 5.40 21.91
N SER A 612 -27.68 4.42 22.78
CA SER A 612 -28.69 3.43 22.43
C SER A 612 -30.10 4.06 22.45
N GLY A 613 -30.90 3.72 21.47
CA GLY A 613 -32.29 4.21 21.40
C GLY A 613 -32.88 4.21 19.99
N ALA A 614 -34.09 4.70 19.86
CA ALA A 614 -34.72 4.90 18.55
C ALA A 614 -34.30 6.26 17.98
N MET A 615 -33.59 6.23 16.84
CA MET A 615 -33.28 7.43 16.07
C MET A 615 -34.52 7.82 15.28
N SER A 616 -34.97 9.05 15.45
CA SER A 616 -36.05 9.64 14.64
C SER A 616 -35.46 10.31 13.40
N LEU A 617 -36.03 10.02 12.22
CA LEU A 617 -35.72 10.69 10.96
C LEU A 617 -37.04 11.22 10.38
N LYS A 618 -37.14 12.51 10.12
CA LYS A 618 -38.35 13.16 9.67
C LYS A 618 -38.07 14.09 8.50
N GLN A 619 -38.81 13.90 7.39
CA GLN A 619 -38.80 14.81 6.26
C GLN A 619 -39.99 15.79 6.41
N GLU A 620 -39.69 17.07 6.45
CA GLU A 620 -40.62 18.19 6.44
C GLU A 620 -40.55 18.89 5.09
N GLY A 621 -41.51 18.69 4.20
CA GLY A 621 -41.53 19.19 2.83
C GLY A 621 -41.92 18.12 1.83
N THR A 622 -41.54 18.30 0.56
CA THR A 622 -41.84 17.34 -0.52
C THR A 622 -40.71 16.35 -0.75
N GLY A 623 -41.07 15.17 -1.24
CA GLY A 623 -40.11 14.12 -1.55
C GLY A 623 -39.71 13.26 -0.34
N ASN A 624 -39.04 12.13 -0.60
CA ASN A 624 -38.58 11.19 0.43
C ASN A 624 -37.09 10.91 0.19
N PRO A 625 -36.22 11.64 0.87
CA PRO A 625 -34.77 11.42 0.73
C PRO A 625 -34.34 10.05 1.25
N TRP A 626 -33.15 9.64 0.85
CA TRP A 626 -32.47 8.49 1.39
C TRP A 626 -31.46 8.93 2.45
N ALA A 627 -31.32 8.15 3.51
CA ALA A 627 -30.35 8.34 4.57
C ALA A 627 -29.50 7.07 4.74
N MET A 628 -28.18 7.19 4.61
CA MET A 628 -27.24 6.17 5.06
C MET A 628 -26.84 6.51 6.50
N VAL A 629 -27.30 5.70 7.44
CA VAL A 629 -27.02 5.84 8.88
C VAL A 629 -25.88 4.91 9.25
N SER A 630 -24.78 5.45 9.73
CA SER A 630 -23.57 4.69 10.11
C SER A 630 -23.26 4.84 11.59
N VAL A 631 -23.25 3.74 12.33
CA VAL A 631 -22.79 3.67 13.72
C VAL A 631 -21.29 3.52 13.75
N ARG A 632 -20.59 4.49 14.34
CA ARG A 632 -19.14 4.52 14.44
C ARG A 632 -18.68 4.37 15.88
N ALA A 633 -17.83 3.39 16.15
CA ALA A 633 -17.36 3.09 17.51
C ALA A 633 -15.93 2.53 17.51
N ALA A 634 -15.18 2.83 18.55
CA ALA A 634 -13.90 2.19 18.88
C ALA A 634 -14.18 1.01 19.82
N VAL A 635 -13.95 -0.22 19.36
CA VAL A 635 -14.20 -1.44 20.14
C VAL A 635 -12.90 -2.23 20.25
N PRO A 636 -12.25 -2.27 21.42
CA PRO A 636 -11.02 -3.01 21.61
C PRO A 636 -11.26 -4.52 21.51
N LEU A 637 -10.37 -5.21 20.81
CA LEU A 637 -10.35 -6.67 20.78
C LEU A 637 -9.80 -7.19 22.11
N LYS A 638 -10.62 -7.87 22.92
CA LYS A 638 -10.22 -8.43 24.21
C LYS A 638 -9.82 -9.91 24.13
N GLU A 639 -10.51 -10.66 23.29
CA GLU A 639 -10.30 -12.10 23.09
C GLU A 639 -9.93 -12.39 21.62
N PRO A 640 -9.18 -13.46 21.35
CA PRO A 640 -8.90 -13.87 19.98
C PRO A 640 -10.17 -14.07 19.16
N LEU A 641 -10.16 -13.58 17.93
CA LEU A 641 -11.21 -13.85 16.94
C LEU A 641 -10.73 -14.96 16.02
N ASP A 642 -11.50 -16.05 15.93
CA ASP A 642 -11.30 -17.15 15.00
C ASP A 642 -12.50 -17.24 14.05
N ALA A 643 -12.33 -16.73 12.84
CA ALA A 643 -13.31 -16.83 11.77
C ALA A 643 -12.66 -17.47 10.53
N GLY A 644 -12.03 -18.64 10.73
CA GLY A 644 -11.34 -19.40 9.71
C GLY A 644 -9.82 -19.38 9.79
N TYR A 645 -9.23 -18.44 10.55
CA TYR A 645 -7.83 -18.44 10.95
C TYR A 645 -7.70 -18.31 12.46
N ARG A 646 -7.12 -19.34 13.10
CA ARG A 646 -6.74 -19.27 14.51
C ARG A 646 -5.30 -18.81 14.61
N ILE A 647 -5.04 -17.76 15.40
CA ILE A 647 -3.74 -17.14 15.53
C ILE A 647 -3.22 -17.33 16.96
N LYS A 648 -1.90 -17.56 17.07
CA LYS A 648 -1.14 -17.44 18.31
C LYS A 648 0.12 -16.64 18.04
N ARG A 649 0.31 -15.53 18.73
CA ARG A 649 1.50 -14.68 18.63
C ARG A 649 2.39 -14.86 19.85
N SER A 650 3.68 -15.00 19.64
CA SER A 650 4.69 -15.06 20.69
C SER A 650 5.91 -14.21 20.35
N VAL A 651 6.59 -13.74 21.39
CA VAL A 651 7.81 -12.95 21.27
C VAL A 651 8.90 -13.65 22.08
N SER A 652 10.07 -13.81 21.48
CA SER A 652 11.25 -14.36 22.13
C SER A 652 12.46 -13.43 21.95
N ILE A 653 13.37 -13.42 22.92
CA ILE A 653 14.56 -12.60 22.89
C ILE A 653 15.63 -13.33 22.06
N VAL A 654 16.19 -12.64 21.08
CA VAL A 654 17.33 -13.10 20.28
C VAL A 654 18.65 -12.58 20.91
N LYS A 655 18.66 -11.27 21.23
CA LYS A 655 19.80 -10.63 21.88
C LYS A 655 19.30 -9.54 22.82
N ALA A 656 19.66 -9.61 24.07
CA ALA A 656 19.33 -8.59 25.06
C ALA A 656 20.45 -8.45 26.10
N ALA A 657 20.58 -7.23 26.63
CA ALA A 657 21.46 -6.96 27.76
C ALA A 657 20.95 -7.63 29.04
N ASN A 658 19.62 -7.73 29.19
CA ASN A 658 18.94 -8.40 30.29
C ASN A 658 17.80 -9.27 29.77
N LYS A 659 17.84 -10.57 30.04
CA LYS A 659 16.83 -11.54 29.56
C LYS A 659 15.44 -11.37 30.18
N ASN A 660 15.34 -10.67 31.31
CA ASN A 660 14.08 -10.50 32.04
C ASN A 660 13.38 -9.16 31.75
N ARG A 661 14.03 -8.25 31.04
CA ARG A 661 13.50 -6.91 30.79
C ARG A 661 13.95 -6.44 29.40
N LEU A 662 13.01 -6.17 28.53
CA LEU A 662 13.30 -5.59 27.21
C LEU A 662 13.80 -4.15 27.39
N ALA A 663 14.86 -3.83 26.67
CA ALA A 663 15.46 -2.52 26.66
C ALA A 663 15.77 -2.06 25.23
N ARG A 664 15.98 -0.77 25.07
CA ARG A 664 16.40 -0.19 23.82
C ARG A 664 17.74 -0.79 23.36
N GLY A 665 17.79 -1.23 22.11
CA GLY A 665 18.92 -1.92 21.49
C GLY A 665 18.76 -3.44 21.44
N ASP A 666 17.82 -4.00 22.20
CA ASP A 666 17.55 -5.43 22.19
C ASP A 666 16.94 -5.88 20.87
N VAL A 667 17.18 -7.14 20.53
CA VAL A 667 16.68 -7.81 19.34
C VAL A 667 15.73 -8.92 19.76
N ILE A 668 14.52 -8.88 19.24
CA ILE A 668 13.47 -9.86 19.53
C ILE A 668 13.01 -10.54 18.24
N LYS A 669 12.56 -11.78 18.36
CA LYS A 669 11.91 -12.53 17.31
C LYS A 669 10.42 -12.63 17.62
N VAL A 670 9.60 -12.24 16.64
CA VAL A 670 8.15 -12.44 16.66
C VAL A 670 7.86 -13.72 15.89
N ARG A 671 7.02 -14.59 16.45
CA ARG A 671 6.50 -15.80 15.83
C ARG A 671 4.98 -15.78 15.86
N ILE A 672 4.36 -15.95 14.70
CA ILE A 672 2.92 -16.00 14.51
C ILE A 672 2.59 -17.41 13.98
N GLU A 673 1.88 -18.19 14.76
CA GLU A 673 1.33 -19.48 14.37
C GLU A 673 -0.09 -19.29 13.87
N ILE A 674 -0.41 -19.86 12.72
CA ILE A 674 -1.69 -19.69 12.03
C ILE A 674 -2.22 -21.07 11.71
N VAL A 675 -3.43 -21.38 12.18
CA VAL A 675 -4.17 -22.57 11.77
C VAL A 675 -5.26 -22.14 10.81
N ALA A 676 -5.11 -22.51 9.53
CA ALA A 676 -6.06 -22.21 8.47
C ALA A 676 -7.07 -23.34 8.33
N SER A 677 -8.37 -23.04 8.42
CA SER A 677 -9.45 -24.05 8.30
C SER A 677 -9.64 -24.53 6.86
N ALA A 678 -9.31 -23.70 5.86
CA ALA A 678 -9.42 -24.01 4.44
C ALA A 678 -8.36 -23.25 3.64
N GLY A 679 -8.03 -23.77 2.45
CA GLY A 679 -7.14 -23.09 1.52
C GLY A 679 -7.77 -21.81 0.97
N ARG A 680 -6.97 -20.72 0.87
CA ARG A 680 -7.41 -19.42 0.31
C ARG A 680 -6.30 -18.77 -0.52
N THR A 681 -6.73 -18.05 -1.54
CA THR A 681 -5.85 -17.17 -2.31
C THR A 681 -5.70 -15.82 -1.62
N TRP A 682 -4.56 -15.19 -1.82
CA TRP A 682 -4.24 -13.83 -1.37
C TRP A 682 -4.58 -13.59 0.11
N VAL A 683 -3.83 -14.28 0.96
CA VAL A 683 -3.90 -14.11 2.42
C VAL A 683 -2.83 -13.11 2.86
N VAL A 684 -3.22 -12.15 3.68
CA VAL A 684 -2.31 -11.21 4.33
C VAL A 684 -2.18 -11.51 5.81
N VAL A 685 -0.95 -11.54 6.28
CA VAL A 685 -0.58 -11.54 7.71
C VAL A 685 -0.07 -10.15 8.03
N ASN A 686 -0.77 -9.44 8.90
CA ASN A 686 -0.44 -8.07 9.33
C ASN A 686 -0.19 -8.07 10.84
N ASP A 687 1.06 -7.81 11.24
CA ASP A 687 1.48 -7.78 12.64
C ASP A 687 2.03 -6.40 13.03
N PRO A 688 1.55 -5.80 14.12
CA PRO A 688 2.01 -4.48 14.54
C PRO A 688 3.45 -4.49 15.04
N VAL A 689 4.18 -3.44 14.69
CA VAL A 689 5.53 -3.18 15.14
C VAL A 689 5.48 -2.13 16.26
N PRO A 690 6.22 -2.31 17.38
CA PRO A 690 6.30 -1.29 18.41
C PRO A 690 6.87 0.03 17.87
N PRO A 691 6.36 1.18 18.30
CA PRO A 691 6.90 2.48 17.90
C PRO A 691 8.43 2.57 18.05
N GLY A 692 9.09 3.05 17.00
CA GLY A 692 10.55 3.17 16.94
C GLY A 692 11.31 1.87 16.74
N ALA A 693 10.66 0.70 16.65
CA ALA A 693 11.35 -0.54 16.33
C ALA A 693 11.64 -0.64 14.81
N THR A 694 12.73 -1.28 14.46
CA THR A 694 13.12 -1.54 13.06
C THR A 694 13.01 -3.03 12.76
N ILE A 695 12.31 -3.36 11.67
CA ILE A 695 12.27 -4.74 11.15
C ILE A 695 13.63 -5.05 10.55
N VAL A 696 14.32 -6.04 11.13
CA VAL A 696 15.62 -6.50 10.65
C VAL A 696 15.38 -7.34 9.39
N GLY A 697 15.78 -6.80 8.24
CA GLY A 697 15.64 -7.45 6.94
C GLY A 697 16.79 -8.41 6.63
N ASN A 698 16.78 -8.97 5.42
CA ASN A 698 17.92 -9.70 4.85
C ASN A 698 19.11 -8.75 4.63
N LEU A 699 19.85 -8.47 5.69
CA LEU A 699 21.13 -7.75 5.65
C LEU A 699 22.26 -8.71 5.20
N GLY A 700 22.08 -9.45 4.08
CA GLY A 700 23.04 -10.44 3.64
C GLY A 700 23.29 -11.53 4.71
N GLY A 701 24.50 -12.05 4.83
CA GLY A 701 24.86 -13.07 5.82
C GLY A 701 24.71 -12.69 7.31
N GLN A 702 24.33 -11.44 7.62
CA GLN A 702 24.03 -11.01 9.01
C GLN A 702 22.65 -11.47 9.49
N SER A 703 21.70 -11.76 8.58
CA SER A 703 20.41 -12.32 8.97
C SER A 703 20.56 -13.74 9.52
N GLU A 704 21.51 -14.52 9.04
CA GLU A 704 21.88 -15.83 9.59
C GLU A 704 22.51 -15.72 10.98
N MET A 705 23.33 -14.69 11.23
CA MET A 705 23.94 -14.42 12.54
C MET A 705 22.92 -14.01 13.61
N LEU A 706 21.75 -13.47 13.21
CA LEU A 706 20.67 -13.07 14.11
C LEU A 706 19.60 -14.16 14.28
N GLY A 707 19.83 -15.37 13.76
CA GLY A 707 18.89 -16.50 13.89
C GLY A 707 17.59 -16.33 13.11
N ALA A 708 17.61 -15.45 12.10
CA ALA A 708 16.45 -15.16 11.25
C ALA A 708 16.21 -16.19 10.14
N GLN A 709 16.64 -17.44 10.33
CA GLN A 709 16.26 -18.51 9.42
C GLN A 709 14.78 -18.83 9.60
N ALA A 710 14.01 -18.72 8.51
CA ALA A 710 12.68 -19.30 8.44
C ALA A 710 12.81 -20.81 8.62
N THR A 711 12.46 -21.31 9.81
CA THR A 711 12.53 -22.72 10.10
C THR A 711 11.50 -23.47 9.25
N GLY A 712 11.98 -24.16 8.23
CA GLY A 712 11.41 -25.44 7.78
C GLY A 712 10.10 -25.45 7.02
N SER A 713 9.46 -24.33 6.64
CA SER A 713 8.33 -24.37 5.72
C SER A 713 8.76 -23.95 4.31
N ASN A 714 8.45 -24.76 3.31
CA ASN A 714 8.55 -24.41 1.88
C ASN A 714 7.57 -23.29 1.48
N TRP A 715 6.91 -22.65 2.46
CA TRP A 715 5.87 -21.66 2.28
C TRP A 715 6.45 -20.27 2.54
N GLN A 716 6.74 -19.56 1.45
CA GLN A 716 7.31 -18.21 1.46
C GLN A 716 6.24 -17.19 1.06
N PRO A 717 6.25 -15.98 1.64
CA PRO A 717 5.39 -14.91 1.17
C PRO A 717 5.73 -14.52 -0.27
N SER A 718 4.70 -14.25 -1.06
CA SER A 718 4.84 -13.70 -2.41
C SER A 718 5.43 -12.29 -2.37
N TYR A 719 5.11 -11.54 -1.32
CA TYR A 719 5.65 -10.21 -1.07
C TYR A 719 5.67 -9.91 0.43
N VAL A 720 6.68 -9.13 0.87
CA VAL A 720 6.80 -8.65 2.26
C VAL A 720 6.89 -7.13 2.25
N GLU A 721 6.01 -6.49 2.98
CA GLU A 721 6.02 -5.06 3.27
C GLU A 721 6.53 -4.83 4.70
N ARG A 722 7.49 -3.94 4.85
CA ARG A 722 8.09 -3.56 6.13
C ARG A 722 7.75 -2.11 6.40
N GLY A 723 6.63 -1.90 7.06
CA GLY A 723 6.16 -0.58 7.45
C GLY A 723 6.79 -0.12 8.76
N ARG A 724 6.62 1.17 9.06
CA ARG A 724 6.95 1.75 10.37
C ARG A 724 5.98 1.31 11.48
N ASP A 725 4.78 0.91 11.08
CA ASP A 725 3.63 0.53 11.93
C ASP A 725 3.45 -0.98 12.04
N SER A 726 3.87 -1.72 10.99
CA SER A 726 3.57 -3.14 10.87
C SER A 726 4.52 -3.89 9.94
N TRP A 727 4.62 -5.19 10.17
CA TRP A 727 5.13 -6.17 9.22
C TRP A 727 3.95 -6.81 8.50
N ARG A 728 3.98 -6.86 7.16
CA ARG A 728 2.94 -7.49 6.35
C ARG A 728 3.54 -8.52 5.41
N GLY A 729 3.06 -9.76 5.50
CA GLY A 729 3.39 -10.83 4.57
C GLY A 729 2.19 -11.18 3.72
N TYR A 730 2.34 -11.14 2.39
CA TYR A 730 1.30 -11.45 1.42
C TYR A 730 1.57 -12.82 0.80
N TYR A 731 0.59 -13.68 0.82
CA TYR A 731 0.68 -15.05 0.34
C TYR A 731 -0.32 -15.27 -0.79
N GLY A 732 0.16 -15.54 -2.00
CA GLY A 732 -0.70 -15.83 -3.15
C GLY A 732 -1.60 -17.05 -2.93
N TRP A 733 -1.12 -18.00 -2.11
CA TRP A 733 -1.88 -19.17 -1.68
C TRP A 733 -1.49 -19.58 -0.26
N MET A 734 -2.48 -19.74 0.62
CA MET A 734 -2.32 -20.35 1.93
C MET A 734 -3.16 -21.65 1.97
N PRO A 735 -2.55 -22.83 2.03
CA PRO A 735 -3.30 -24.09 2.16
C PRO A 735 -3.94 -24.22 3.54
N ALA A 736 -4.91 -25.14 3.67
CA ALA A 736 -5.41 -25.55 4.98
C ALA A 736 -4.28 -26.19 5.81
N GLY A 737 -4.32 -26.01 7.14
CA GLY A 737 -3.34 -26.57 8.04
C GLY A 737 -2.62 -25.52 8.89
N THR A 738 -1.50 -25.93 9.50
CA THR A 738 -0.72 -25.06 10.40
C THR A 738 0.47 -24.44 9.70
N HIS A 739 0.59 -23.11 9.82
CA HIS A 739 1.67 -22.31 9.25
C HIS A 739 2.35 -21.50 10.35
N ALA A 740 3.60 -21.14 10.15
CA ALA A 740 4.33 -20.25 11.04
C ALA A 740 5.02 -19.15 10.24
N VAL A 741 4.92 -17.93 10.74
CA VAL A 741 5.60 -16.74 10.23
C VAL A 741 6.53 -16.23 11.30
N GLU A 742 7.79 -15.96 10.95
CA GLU A 742 8.78 -15.40 11.87
C GLU A 742 9.47 -14.18 11.25
N TYR A 743 9.73 -13.18 12.07
CA TYR A 743 10.55 -12.03 11.70
C TYR A 743 11.22 -11.43 12.93
N VAL A 744 12.25 -10.63 12.72
CA VAL A 744 13.09 -10.07 13.77
C VAL A 744 12.94 -8.56 13.84
N LEU A 745 12.88 -8.04 15.06
CA LEU A 745 12.80 -6.62 15.38
C LEU A 745 13.99 -6.19 16.23
N ARG A 746 14.53 -5.00 15.96
CA ARG A 746 15.38 -4.26 16.88
C ARG A 746 14.59 -3.15 17.54
N LEU A 747 14.59 -3.09 18.86
CA LEU A 747 13.90 -2.09 19.66
C LEU A 747 14.78 -0.83 19.75
N ASN A 748 14.39 0.27 19.10
CA ASN A 748 15.18 1.51 19.13
C ASN A 748 14.52 2.62 19.98
N GLY A 749 13.21 2.51 20.26
CA GLY A 749 12.47 3.39 21.17
C GLY A 749 12.41 2.81 22.58
N SER A 750 12.35 3.67 23.60
CA SER A 750 12.01 3.31 24.99
C SER A 750 10.68 3.93 25.39
N GLY A 751 9.89 3.20 26.17
CA GLY A 751 8.55 3.62 26.56
C GLY A 751 7.59 2.46 26.82
N ARG A 752 6.31 2.80 26.93
CA ARG A 752 5.20 1.86 27.03
C ARG A 752 4.28 2.06 25.83
N PHE A 753 4.18 1.06 24.98
CA PHE A 753 3.54 1.13 23.68
C PHE A 753 2.34 0.20 23.59
N THR A 754 1.20 0.72 23.17
CA THR A 754 0.00 -0.06 22.88
C THR A 754 0.09 -0.63 21.47
N LEU A 755 -0.10 -1.96 21.33
CA LEU A 755 -0.04 -2.64 20.05
C LEU A 755 -1.44 -2.99 19.54
N PRO A 756 -1.80 -2.64 18.29
CA PRO A 756 -3.04 -3.12 17.65
C PRO A 756 -3.06 -4.65 17.55
N PRO A 757 -4.22 -5.26 17.27
CA PRO A 757 -4.30 -6.70 17.06
C PRO A 757 -3.47 -7.16 15.86
N THR A 758 -2.84 -8.34 15.98
CA THR A 758 -2.32 -9.10 14.83
C THR A 758 -3.50 -9.62 14.02
N ARG A 759 -3.47 -9.47 12.69
CA ARG A 759 -4.56 -9.87 11.78
C ARG A 759 -4.04 -10.83 10.72
N VAL A 760 -4.86 -11.83 10.41
CA VAL A 760 -4.71 -12.71 9.24
C VAL A 760 -6.04 -12.72 8.51
N GLU A 761 -6.05 -12.40 7.24
CA GLU A 761 -7.29 -12.36 6.46
C GLU A 761 -7.10 -12.77 5.01
N ALA A 762 -8.11 -13.41 4.45
CA ALA A 762 -8.21 -13.63 3.02
C ALA A 762 -8.75 -12.34 2.37
N MET A 763 -7.90 -11.64 1.60
CA MET A 763 -8.16 -10.26 1.12
C MET A 763 -9.43 -10.15 0.26
N TYR A 764 -9.78 -11.23 -0.47
CA TYR A 764 -10.99 -11.30 -1.30
C TYR A 764 -12.12 -12.14 -0.70
N SER A 765 -11.94 -12.58 0.55
CA SER A 765 -12.96 -13.23 1.36
C SER A 765 -12.85 -12.75 2.82
N PRO A 766 -13.07 -11.47 3.11
CA PRO A 766 -12.73 -10.84 4.41
C PRO A 766 -13.56 -11.36 5.59
N ALA A 767 -14.61 -12.14 5.34
CA ALA A 767 -15.29 -12.91 6.37
C ALA A 767 -14.38 -14.00 6.98
N ILE A 768 -13.40 -14.48 6.19
CA ILE A 768 -12.41 -15.47 6.63
C ILE A 768 -11.19 -14.71 7.15
N ARG A 769 -11.13 -14.59 8.47
CA ARG A 769 -10.11 -13.84 9.18
C ARG A 769 -9.82 -14.42 10.56
N GLY A 770 -8.68 -14.05 11.11
CA GLY A 770 -8.32 -14.26 12.50
C GLY A 770 -7.74 -12.99 13.07
N GLN A 771 -7.91 -12.76 14.37
CA GLN A 771 -7.29 -11.64 15.07
C GLN A 771 -6.78 -12.12 16.45
N TRP A 772 -5.61 -11.61 16.82
CA TRP A 772 -5.00 -11.87 18.13
C TRP A 772 -4.82 -10.55 18.86
N PRO A 773 -5.37 -10.38 20.08
CA PRO A 773 -5.19 -9.17 20.86
C PRO A 773 -3.73 -9.07 21.34
N ASN A 774 -3.09 -7.95 21.04
CA ASN A 774 -1.78 -7.64 21.58
C ASN A 774 -1.94 -6.75 22.80
N GLY A 775 -1.12 -7.02 23.82
CA GLY A 775 -1.06 -6.18 25.00
C GLY A 775 -0.17 -4.96 24.81
N THR A 776 0.12 -4.31 25.91
CA THR A 776 1.10 -3.23 25.98
C THR A 776 2.51 -3.80 26.06
N MET A 777 3.44 -3.27 25.24
CA MET A 777 4.86 -3.60 25.31
C MET A 777 5.62 -2.50 26.04
N THR A 778 6.38 -2.86 27.06
CA THR A 778 7.26 -1.93 27.78
C THR A 778 8.71 -2.19 27.37
N VAL A 779 9.39 -1.13 26.91
CA VAL A 779 10.80 -1.14 26.52
C VAL A 779 11.54 -0.13 27.39
N ALA A 780 12.47 -0.60 28.21
CA ALA A 780 13.25 0.26 29.07
C ALA A 780 14.28 1.10 28.28
N ALA A 781 14.76 2.19 28.88
CA ALA A 781 15.98 2.84 28.39
C ALA A 781 17.14 1.82 28.39
N ALA A 782 18.11 1.98 27.48
CA ALA A 782 19.30 1.15 27.48
C ALA A 782 20.03 1.31 28.84
N ALA A 783 20.60 0.23 29.37
CA ALA A 783 21.55 0.36 30.45
C ALA A 783 22.72 1.25 29.98
N GLN A 784 23.08 2.23 30.82
CA GLN A 784 24.23 3.10 30.58
C GLN A 784 25.54 2.32 30.61
#